data_42d96faf1c4319f9c4cbe7630992bad1
#
_entry.id   42d96faf1c4319f9c4cbe7630992bad1
#
_cell.length_a   1.000
_cell.length_b   1.000
_cell.length_c   1.000
_cell.angle_alpha   90.00
_cell.angle_beta   90.00
_cell.angle_gamma   90.00
#
_symmetry.space_group_name_H-M   'P 1'
#
loop_
_entity.id
_entity.type
_entity.pdbx_description
1 polymer ?
#
loop_
_entity_poly.entity_id
_entity_poly.type
_entity_poly.pdbx_seq_one_letter_code
_entity_poly.pdbx_strand_id
1 'polypeptide(L)'
;MKKGILLAFLTVLVFGCSDDSQDVQELSEDNQQSNLSLTEGYNEERNLYFGDTHVHTKYSFDAYIFGTTATPDDAYAFAKGRSIKHPLGFDMQLSEPLDFYAVTDHGFFLGMFEKLADTSHPASSLPGSAPYHDINAPGNTGIDSISRRRNAFANFFWLSTFGNQFSQWRAKTIHNNIALSMPMFDYDVHKTAWKEIAESAQRNYEPGKFTTFIGYEFTTNSGLEEGGNLHRNVLFKSSDYPKRPWTRIDSMNPEDLWAWMDQLRELGLDSIAIPHNSNGSNGRMFETKAWNGSLVNKDYADFRMRNEPIVESSQVKGTSDTHPLLSPDDEWADFEIFPYRIGRGKTYSDPNGGYVRQAYKKGLGLQWEDRGNPYKFGVIGSSDTHTAAGAFVESDFYAKVGVLDGQPVLRGTIPLTDEEYLELSKGEDNSNSFVQKEQGKYVDTYYSLWSASGLAAVWAEENTRESIFSAFRRKETYATSGNRIRLRFFGGFDLDDLSLNSEGLIKEAYKRAVPMGSDLIAKEDKPPSFLIWAQKDQRTTSLQRLQIIKGWTDTSDGSTHEKIYDVACSDNLKVNPQTHRCPDNGAKVNLTDCSVSNLGATELKTVWTDPEFNSKEDAFYYVRVLENPSCRWTAWDAVNNGRKPRADLNLITQDRAWSSPIWYVPSSTSTADWIGNYDPAEDSSH
;
A
#
# COMPACT_ATOMS: atom_id res chain seq x y z
N MET A 1 -40.38 60.10 35.35
CA MET A 1 -41.32 59.01 35.04
C MET A 1 -41.35 58.84 33.52
N LYS A 2 -40.85 57.82 33.03
CA LYS A 2 -41.15 57.00 31.82
C LYS A 2 -39.93 56.15 31.53
N LYS A 3 -40.03 54.84 31.81
CA LYS A 3 -39.09 53.82 31.51
C LYS A 3 -39.15 53.54 30.00
N GLY A 4 -38.03 53.68 29.28
CA GLY A 4 -37.85 53.22 27.92
C GLY A 4 -37.13 51.86 27.96
N ILE A 5 -37.80 50.82 27.45
CA ILE A 5 -37.25 49.47 27.29
C ILE A 5 -36.45 49.48 26.01
N LEU A 6 -35.15 49.21 26.14
CA LEU A 6 -34.23 49.02 25.00
C LEU A 6 -34.32 47.55 24.56
N LEU A 7 -34.91 47.29 23.41
CA LEU A 7 -35.00 45.99 22.79
C LEU A 7 -33.68 45.77 22.01
N ALA A 8 -32.82 44.88 22.51
CA ALA A 8 -31.61 44.45 21.78
C ALA A 8 -32.04 43.45 20.70
N PHE A 9 -31.91 43.82 19.44
CA PHE A 9 -31.99 42.91 18.31
C PHE A 9 -30.73 42.08 18.26
N LEU A 10 -30.88 40.80 18.57
CA LEU A 10 -29.84 39.80 18.35
C LEU A 10 -29.87 39.41 16.85
N THR A 11 -28.98 39.98 16.08
CA THR A 11 -28.78 39.60 14.68
C THR A 11 -28.06 38.26 14.68
N VAL A 12 -28.76 37.18 14.43
CA VAL A 12 -28.17 35.87 14.11
C VAL A 12 -27.59 36.00 12.72
N LEU A 13 -26.28 36.08 12.64
CA LEU A 13 -25.55 35.86 11.40
C LEU A 13 -25.68 34.38 11.05
N VAL A 14 -26.61 34.06 10.18
CA VAL A 14 -26.66 32.80 9.46
C VAL A 14 -25.43 32.83 8.51
N PHE A 15 -24.38 32.14 8.84
CA PHE A 15 -23.37 31.78 7.86
C PHE A 15 -24.05 30.90 6.82
N GLY A 16 -24.28 31.46 5.64
CA GLY A 16 -24.71 30.70 4.50
C GLY A 16 -23.65 29.68 4.17
N CYS A 17 -23.99 28.40 4.30
CA CYS A 17 -23.28 27.34 3.60
C CYS A 17 -23.32 27.70 2.12
N SER A 18 -22.15 27.94 1.52
CA SER A 18 -22.01 27.98 0.08
C SER A 18 -22.38 26.59 -0.43
N ASP A 19 -23.22 26.57 -1.43
CA ASP A 19 -23.81 25.42 -2.07
C ASP A 19 -22.69 24.60 -2.78
N ASP A 20 -22.02 23.71 -2.03
CA ASP A 20 -21.04 22.77 -2.56
C ASP A 20 -21.67 21.60 -3.35
N SER A 21 -23.03 21.61 -3.48
CA SER A 21 -23.78 20.58 -4.22
C SER A 21 -23.58 20.60 -5.74
N GLN A 22 -22.78 21.53 -6.27
CA GLN A 22 -22.44 21.59 -7.71
C GLN A 22 -21.12 20.92 -8.11
N ASP A 23 -20.42 20.25 -7.19
CA ASP A 23 -19.10 19.65 -7.49
C ASP A 23 -19.13 18.16 -7.95
N VAL A 24 -20.30 17.58 -8.11
CA VAL A 24 -20.48 16.27 -8.76
C VAL A 24 -20.74 16.49 -10.25
N GLN A 25 -20.03 15.77 -11.10
CA GLN A 25 -20.29 15.79 -12.55
C GLN A 25 -21.70 15.24 -12.77
N GLU A 26 -22.57 15.95 -13.51
CA GLU A 26 -23.91 15.46 -13.84
C GLU A 26 -23.81 14.03 -14.36
N LEU A 27 -24.48 13.13 -13.64
CA LEU A 27 -24.60 11.73 -14.03
C LEU A 27 -25.31 11.71 -15.39
N SER A 28 -24.75 11.02 -16.36
CA SER A 28 -25.47 10.72 -17.60
C SER A 28 -26.71 9.90 -17.22
N GLU A 29 -27.89 10.31 -17.68
CA GLU A 29 -29.19 9.66 -17.45
C GLU A 29 -29.30 8.26 -18.13
N ASP A 30 -28.24 7.50 -18.19
CA ASP A 30 -28.27 6.08 -18.55
C ASP A 30 -28.31 5.22 -17.27
N ASN A 31 -29.32 5.46 -16.43
CA ASN A 31 -29.76 4.54 -15.41
C ASN A 31 -30.48 3.35 -16.07
N GLN A 32 -29.77 2.55 -16.81
CA GLN A 32 -30.19 1.18 -17.05
C GLN A 32 -29.96 0.45 -15.73
N GLN A 33 -31.06 0.12 -15.04
CA GLN A 33 -31.08 -0.96 -14.05
C GLN A 33 -30.33 -2.15 -14.66
N SER A 34 -29.03 -2.27 -14.36
CA SER A 34 -28.29 -3.46 -14.67
C SER A 34 -28.90 -4.57 -13.81
N ASN A 35 -29.73 -5.41 -14.44
CA ASN A 35 -29.83 -6.79 -14.00
C ASN A 35 -28.39 -7.26 -13.94
N LEU A 36 -27.81 -7.44 -12.74
CA LEU A 36 -26.50 -8.01 -12.51
C LEU A 36 -26.50 -9.40 -13.13
N SER A 37 -26.20 -9.49 -14.42
CA SER A 37 -25.91 -10.78 -15.04
C SER A 37 -24.53 -11.14 -14.53
N LEU A 38 -24.44 -12.23 -13.76
CA LEU A 38 -23.17 -12.83 -13.34
C LEU A 38 -22.24 -12.92 -14.54
N THR A 39 -21.00 -12.47 -14.39
CA THR A 39 -20.03 -12.59 -15.50
C THR A 39 -19.60 -14.03 -15.68
N GLU A 40 -19.09 -14.34 -16.85
CA GLU A 40 -18.41 -15.62 -17.08
C GLU A 40 -17.25 -15.74 -16.07
N GLY A 41 -17.26 -16.79 -15.23
CA GLY A 41 -16.27 -17.00 -14.18
C GLY A 41 -16.73 -16.64 -12.76
N TYR A 42 -17.99 -16.26 -12.55
CA TYR A 42 -18.55 -16.09 -11.19
C TYR A 42 -18.40 -17.37 -10.36
N ASN A 43 -17.93 -17.23 -9.11
CA ASN A 43 -17.71 -18.34 -8.19
C ASN A 43 -18.07 -17.93 -6.75
N GLU A 44 -19.09 -18.56 -6.17
CA GLU A 44 -19.50 -18.34 -4.78
C GLU A 44 -18.39 -18.65 -3.77
N GLU A 45 -17.49 -19.61 -4.08
CA GLU A 45 -16.33 -19.96 -3.27
C GLU A 45 -15.14 -19.00 -3.50
N ARG A 46 -15.37 -17.98 -4.32
CA ARG A 46 -14.46 -16.88 -4.70
C ARG A 46 -13.23 -17.34 -5.49
N ASN A 47 -12.86 -16.53 -6.43
CA ASN A 47 -11.63 -16.63 -7.20
C ASN A 47 -10.54 -15.76 -6.58
N LEU A 48 -9.30 -16.14 -6.79
CA LEU A 48 -8.15 -15.35 -6.38
C LEU A 48 -7.71 -14.45 -7.53
N TYR A 49 -7.58 -13.14 -7.21
CA TYR A 49 -7.10 -12.12 -8.14
C TYR A 49 -5.86 -11.42 -7.56
N PHE A 50 -4.85 -11.24 -8.40
CA PHE A 50 -3.63 -10.50 -8.08
C PHE A 50 -3.59 -9.15 -8.80
N GLY A 51 -3.20 -8.11 -8.11
CA GLY A 51 -3.12 -6.78 -8.69
C GLY A 51 -2.23 -5.82 -7.93
N ASP A 52 -2.22 -4.59 -8.43
CA ASP A 52 -1.45 -3.49 -7.85
C ASP A 52 -2.31 -2.22 -7.82
N THR A 53 -2.37 -1.58 -6.69
CA THR A 53 -3.18 -0.37 -6.45
C THR A 53 -2.35 0.87 -6.16
N HIS A 54 -1.03 0.82 -6.44
CA HIS A 54 -0.12 1.91 -6.13
C HIS A 54 0.88 2.13 -7.27
N VAL A 55 0.47 2.92 -8.26
CA VAL A 55 1.21 3.08 -9.52
C VAL A 55 1.24 4.54 -9.95
N HIS A 56 2.44 5.04 -10.24
CA HIS A 56 2.66 6.40 -10.72
C HIS A 56 3.07 6.41 -12.19
N THR A 57 2.54 7.40 -12.91
CA THR A 57 2.78 7.65 -14.34
C THR A 57 3.41 9.04 -14.54
N LYS A 58 3.46 9.51 -15.79
CA LYS A 58 3.92 10.88 -16.10
C LYS A 58 3.13 11.99 -15.38
N TYR A 59 1.99 11.69 -14.79
CA TYR A 59 1.18 12.67 -14.08
C TYR A 59 1.61 12.91 -12.64
N SER A 60 2.41 12.02 -12.07
CA SER A 60 3.10 12.28 -10.79
C SER A 60 4.31 13.18 -11.00
N PHE A 61 4.44 14.19 -10.15
CA PHE A 61 5.50 15.19 -10.28
C PHE A 61 6.90 14.59 -10.26
N ASP A 62 7.17 13.66 -9.34
CA ASP A 62 8.47 13.03 -9.17
C ASP A 62 8.74 11.97 -10.25
N ALA A 63 7.75 11.16 -10.62
CA ALA A 63 7.89 10.23 -11.73
C ALA A 63 8.31 10.97 -13.02
N TYR A 64 7.63 12.08 -13.35
CA TYR A 64 7.97 12.89 -14.51
C TYR A 64 9.36 13.53 -14.40
N ILE A 65 9.68 14.15 -13.25
CA ILE A 65 11.00 14.75 -13.02
C ILE A 65 12.11 13.70 -13.18
N PHE A 66 11.88 12.46 -12.77
CA PHE A 66 12.86 11.37 -12.85
C PHE A 66 12.81 10.57 -14.16
N GLY A 67 12.11 11.06 -15.17
CA GLY A 67 12.21 10.60 -16.55
C GLY A 67 11.04 9.79 -17.07
N THR A 68 10.03 9.51 -16.24
CA THR A 68 8.87 8.72 -16.65
C THR A 68 7.95 9.55 -17.55
N THR A 69 7.74 9.06 -18.76
CA THR A 69 6.81 9.63 -19.76
C THR A 69 5.65 8.68 -20.06
N ALA A 70 5.65 7.49 -19.46
CA ALA A 70 4.58 6.50 -19.61
C ALA A 70 3.26 7.08 -19.11
N THR A 71 2.22 6.87 -19.91
CA THR A 71 0.85 7.31 -19.65
C THR A 71 0.09 6.31 -18.77
N PRO A 72 -1.09 6.66 -18.22
CA PRO A 72 -1.97 5.68 -17.59
C PRO A 72 -2.33 4.49 -18.50
N ASP A 73 -2.53 4.71 -19.79
CA ASP A 73 -2.79 3.62 -20.74
C ASP A 73 -1.58 2.68 -20.90
N ASP A 74 -0.34 3.21 -20.86
CA ASP A 74 0.88 2.39 -20.84
C ASP A 74 0.96 1.54 -19.57
N ALA A 75 0.59 2.10 -18.42
CA ALA A 75 0.54 1.37 -17.15
C ALA A 75 -0.46 0.20 -17.21
N TYR A 76 -1.65 0.42 -17.74
CA TYR A 76 -2.62 -0.66 -17.94
C TYR A 76 -2.17 -1.66 -19.01
N ALA A 77 -1.48 -1.22 -20.05
CA ALA A 77 -0.89 -2.12 -21.04
C ALA A 77 0.17 -3.03 -20.42
N PHE A 78 1.03 -2.49 -19.55
CA PHE A 78 2.00 -3.27 -18.79
C PHE A 78 1.30 -4.31 -17.89
N ALA A 79 0.30 -3.90 -17.11
CA ALA A 79 -0.46 -4.79 -16.24
C ALA A 79 -1.13 -5.96 -17.00
N LYS A 80 -1.56 -5.70 -18.24
CA LYS A 80 -2.09 -6.72 -19.17
C LYS A 80 -0.99 -7.56 -19.86
N GLY A 81 0.29 -7.43 -19.43
CA GLY A 81 1.42 -8.23 -19.95
C GLY A 81 2.08 -7.70 -21.22
N ARG A 82 1.77 -6.47 -21.65
CA ARG A 82 2.45 -5.83 -22.78
C ARG A 82 3.76 -5.18 -22.34
N SER A 83 4.75 -5.16 -23.23
CA SER A 83 6.00 -4.44 -22.98
C SER A 83 5.79 -2.93 -23.06
N ILE A 84 6.40 -2.20 -22.09
CA ILE A 84 6.54 -0.74 -22.12
C ILE A 84 8.00 -0.34 -21.93
N LYS A 85 8.37 0.89 -22.26
CA LYS A 85 9.76 1.37 -22.14
C LYS A 85 10.04 1.97 -20.76
N HIS A 86 11.13 1.52 -20.17
CA HIS A 86 11.75 2.22 -19.03
C HIS A 86 12.29 3.59 -19.47
N PRO A 87 12.37 4.62 -18.61
CA PRO A 87 12.99 5.91 -18.94
C PRO A 87 14.41 5.84 -19.54
N LEU A 88 15.15 4.78 -19.23
CA LEU A 88 16.47 4.50 -19.83
C LEU A 88 16.43 3.71 -21.13
N GLY A 89 15.24 3.43 -21.68
CA GLY A 89 15.03 2.89 -23.02
C GLY A 89 14.93 1.36 -23.13
N PHE A 90 15.22 0.57 -22.11
CA PHE A 90 14.99 -0.87 -22.13
C PHE A 90 13.52 -1.25 -21.93
N ASP A 91 13.18 -2.49 -22.29
CA ASP A 91 11.82 -3.00 -22.15
C ASP A 91 11.52 -3.48 -20.73
N MET A 92 10.33 -3.19 -20.23
CA MET A 92 9.74 -3.74 -19.02
C MET A 92 8.48 -4.52 -19.40
N GLN A 93 8.36 -5.76 -18.93
CA GLN A 93 7.22 -6.62 -19.25
C GLN A 93 6.99 -7.64 -18.14
N LEU A 94 5.73 -7.86 -17.77
CA LEU A 94 5.35 -8.91 -16.86
C LEU A 94 5.43 -10.28 -17.54
N SER A 95 5.96 -11.28 -16.85
CA SER A 95 5.92 -12.69 -17.31
C SER A 95 4.50 -13.27 -17.28
N GLU A 96 3.62 -12.72 -16.45
CA GLU A 96 2.21 -13.09 -16.32
C GLU A 96 1.37 -11.84 -16.01
N PRO A 97 0.29 -11.56 -16.76
CA PRO A 97 -0.58 -10.42 -16.52
C PRO A 97 -1.14 -10.38 -15.10
N LEU A 98 -1.47 -9.18 -14.63
CA LEU A 98 -2.26 -8.97 -13.41
C LEU A 98 -3.76 -9.02 -13.73
N ASP A 99 -4.57 -9.26 -12.71
CA ASP A 99 -6.02 -9.35 -12.82
C ASP A 99 -6.69 -7.98 -12.62
N PHE A 100 -6.07 -7.10 -11.85
CA PHE A 100 -6.54 -5.73 -11.62
C PHE A 100 -5.38 -4.76 -11.40
N TYR A 101 -5.64 -3.47 -11.69
CA TYR A 101 -4.63 -2.42 -11.57
C TYR A 101 -5.27 -1.06 -11.32
N ALA A 102 -4.61 -0.20 -10.55
CA ALA A 102 -5.03 1.18 -10.35
C ALA A 102 -3.86 2.14 -10.49
N VAL A 103 -3.98 3.09 -11.41
CA VAL A 103 -3.08 4.25 -11.46
C VAL A 103 -3.49 5.22 -10.37
N THR A 104 -2.54 5.53 -9.47
CA THR A 104 -2.76 6.37 -8.30
C THR A 104 -1.69 7.46 -8.21
N ASP A 105 -1.59 8.23 -9.28
CA ASP A 105 -0.67 9.37 -9.34
C ASP A 105 -0.88 10.34 -8.17
N HIS A 106 0.20 11.00 -7.72
CA HIS A 106 0.14 12.03 -6.68
C HIS A 106 -0.93 13.07 -6.99
N GLY A 107 -1.96 13.18 -6.15
CA GLY A 107 -3.11 14.03 -6.39
C GLY A 107 -2.81 15.53 -6.43
N PHE A 108 -1.73 16.00 -5.78
CA PHE A 108 -1.35 17.41 -5.83
C PHE A 108 -0.35 17.66 -6.97
N PHE A 109 -0.50 18.78 -7.68
CA PHE A 109 0.26 19.12 -8.89
C PHE A 109 0.13 18.09 -10.03
N LEU A 110 -0.95 17.34 -10.04
CA LEU A 110 -1.24 16.27 -10.99
C LEU A 110 -1.12 16.78 -12.43
N GLY A 111 -0.26 16.15 -13.25
CA GLY A 111 -0.03 16.50 -14.66
C GLY A 111 0.71 17.81 -14.92
N MET A 112 1.04 18.58 -13.88
CA MET A 112 1.65 19.90 -14.04
C MET A 112 3.03 19.85 -14.69
N PHE A 113 3.87 18.89 -14.33
CA PHE A 113 5.29 18.90 -14.71
C PHE A 113 5.51 18.63 -16.19
N GLU A 114 4.64 17.86 -16.83
CA GLU A 114 4.64 17.72 -18.30
C GLU A 114 4.42 19.09 -18.99
N LYS A 115 3.48 19.90 -18.48
CA LYS A 115 3.13 21.20 -19.06
C LYS A 115 4.11 22.30 -18.69
N LEU A 116 4.73 22.22 -17.49
CA LEU A 116 5.83 23.11 -17.11
C LEU A 116 7.09 22.86 -17.95
N ALA A 117 7.32 21.62 -18.37
CA ALA A 117 8.47 21.22 -19.18
C ALA A 117 8.33 21.56 -20.66
N ASP A 118 7.11 21.60 -21.17
CA ASP A 118 6.81 21.93 -22.58
C ASP A 118 6.89 23.45 -22.79
N THR A 119 8.01 23.92 -23.38
CA THR A 119 8.24 25.35 -23.62
C THR A 119 7.26 26.00 -24.60
N SER A 120 6.47 25.20 -25.32
CA SER A 120 5.37 25.69 -26.16
C SER A 120 4.06 25.91 -25.40
N HIS A 121 3.92 25.33 -24.20
CA HIS A 121 2.71 25.43 -23.39
C HIS A 121 2.74 26.67 -22.48
N PRO A 122 1.63 27.42 -22.30
CA PRO A 122 1.59 28.63 -21.46
C PRO A 122 2.08 28.40 -20.02
N ALA A 123 1.84 27.23 -19.43
CA ALA A 123 2.27 26.88 -18.07
C ALA A 123 3.80 26.92 -17.93
N SER A 124 4.59 26.74 -18.99
CA SER A 124 6.05 26.84 -18.95
C SER A 124 6.55 28.27 -18.59
N SER A 125 5.68 29.27 -18.72
CA SER A 125 5.98 30.65 -18.32
C SER A 125 5.63 30.98 -16.87
N LEU A 126 5.06 30.02 -16.11
CA LEU A 126 4.75 30.21 -14.70
C LEU A 126 6.03 30.38 -13.87
N PRO A 127 6.01 31.23 -12.81
CA PRO A 127 7.16 31.41 -11.95
C PRO A 127 7.67 30.08 -11.37
N GLY A 128 8.97 29.80 -11.51
CA GLY A 128 9.60 28.57 -11.01
C GLY A 128 9.65 27.41 -12.02
N SER A 129 9.10 27.53 -13.23
CA SER A 129 9.07 26.47 -14.25
C SER A 129 10.41 26.20 -14.93
N ALA A 130 11.30 27.17 -15.03
CA ALA A 130 12.54 27.08 -15.80
C ALA A 130 13.43 25.85 -15.53
N PRO A 131 13.59 25.32 -14.30
CA PRO A 131 14.37 24.12 -14.06
C PRO A 131 13.84 22.85 -14.77
N TYR A 132 12.56 22.82 -15.14
CA TYR A 132 11.88 21.66 -15.73
C TYR A 132 11.85 21.70 -17.26
N HIS A 133 12.14 22.85 -17.90
CA HIS A 133 12.09 22.99 -19.35
C HIS A 133 12.87 21.87 -20.04
N ASP A 134 12.24 21.19 -20.98
CA ASP A 134 12.82 20.10 -21.78
C ASP A 134 13.47 18.95 -20.96
N ILE A 135 13.06 18.75 -19.70
CA ILE A 135 13.73 17.78 -18.81
C ILE A 135 13.66 16.35 -19.35
N ASN A 136 12.59 16.01 -20.10
CA ASN A 136 12.39 14.71 -20.73
C ASN A 136 12.51 14.76 -22.28
N ALA A 137 13.07 15.84 -22.83
CA ALA A 137 13.35 15.90 -24.26
C ALA A 137 14.38 14.83 -24.68
N PRO A 138 14.36 14.39 -25.95
CA PRO A 138 15.35 13.45 -26.45
C PRO A 138 16.80 13.91 -26.16
N GLY A 139 17.61 13.01 -25.59
CA GLY A 139 18.98 13.31 -25.16
C GLY A 139 19.11 13.81 -23.72
N ASN A 140 18.03 14.13 -23.00
CA ASN A 140 18.05 14.58 -21.61
C ASN A 140 17.72 13.50 -20.60
N THR A 141 17.71 12.23 -20.98
CA THR A 141 17.37 11.08 -20.13
C THR A 141 18.57 10.21 -19.74
N GLY A 142 19.77 10.61 -20.11
CA GLY A 142 21.02 9.92 -19.77
C GLY A 142 21.43 10.07 -18.29
N ILE A 143 22.46 9.31 -17.91
CA ILE A 143 23.07 9.36 -16.55
C ILE A 143 23.55 10.78 -16.20
N ASP A 144 24.03 11.52 -17.17
CA ASP A 144 24.45 12.93 -17.03
C ASP A 144 23.32 13.87 -16.61
N SER A 145 22.05 13.48 -16.81
CA SER A 145 20.88 14.25 -16.39
C SER A 145 20.55 14.15 -14.89
N ILE A 146 21.15 13.20 -14.16
CA ILE A 146 20.77 12.87 -12.77
C ILE A 146 20.89 14.06 -11.83
N SER A 147 22.00 14.80 -11.89
CA SER A 147 22.21 16.01 -11.05
C SER A 147 21.14 17.08 -11.29
N ARG A 148 20.83 17.35 -12.56
CA ARG A 148 19.76 18.30 -12.93
C ARG A 148 18.41 17.87 -12.37
N ARG A 149 18.08 16.59 -12.46
CA ARG A 149 16.79 16.04 -11.98
C ARG A 149 16.68 16.10 -10.46
N ARG A 150 17.75 15.76 -9.73
CA ARG A 150 17.80 15.89 -8.26
C ARG A 150 17.63 17.35 -7.82
N ASN A 151 18.29 18.30 -8.48
CA ASN A 151 18.15 19.73 -8.22
C ASN A 151 16.73 20.22 -8.54
N ALA A 152 16.14 19.80 -9.65
CA ALA A 152 14.77 20.11 -10.01
C ALA A 152 13.78 19.58 -8.96
N PHE A 153 13.94 18.34 -8.52
CA PHE A 153 13.13 17.76 -7.45
C PHE A 153 13.31 18.49 -6.12
N ALA A 154 14.55 18.80 -5.72
CA ALA A 154 14.84 19.54 -4.50
C ALA A 154 14.21 20.93 -4.51
N ASN A 155 14.26 21.65 -5.62
CA ASN A 155 13.60 22.94 -5.80
C ASN A 155 12.08 22.84 -5.62
N PHE A 156 11.44 21.86 -6.24
CA PHE A 156 10.01 21.63 -6.05
C PHE A 156 9.67 21.27 -4.61
N PHE A 157 10.44 20.36 -4.02
CA PHE A 157 10.23 19.94 -2.64
C PHE A 157 10.39 21.11 -1.68
N TRP A 158 11.38 21.97 -1.91
CA TRP A 158 11.58 23.19 -1.14
C TRP A 158 10.38 24.15 -1.27
N LEU A 159 9.92 24.44 -2.48
CA LEU A 159 8.76 25.30 -2.75
C LEU A 159 7.45 24.70 -2.19
N SER A 160 7.27 23.38 -2.26
CA SER A 160 6.08 22.70 -1.75
C SER A 160 6.10 22.47 -0.23
N THR A 161 7.29 22.52 0.41
CA THR A 161 7.50 22.14 1.81
C THR A 161 7.58 23.35 2.76
N PHE A 162 7.79 24.56 2.27
CA PHE A 162 7.71 25.78 3.09
C PHE A 162 6.27 26.08 3.55
N GLY A 163 5.69 25.05 4.07
CA GLY A 163 4.28 24.75 4.25
C GLY A 163 3.54 25.53 5.34
N ASN A 164 4.15 26.16 6.32
CA ASN A 164 3.35 26.94 7.28
C ASN A 164 2.89 28.26 6.70
N GLN A 165 3.74 28.95 5.97
CA GLN A 165 3.31 30.13 5.22
C GLN A 165 2.47 29.74 3.98
N PHE A 166 2.79 28.64 3.34
CA PHE A 166 2.07 28.09 2.21
C PHE A 166 0.70 27.53 2.60
N SER A 167 0.53 26.90 3.77
CA SER A 167 -0.78 26.39 4.24
C SER A 167 -1.70 27.52 4.71
N GLN A 168 -1.18 28.56 5.35
CA GLN A 168 -1.98 29.72 5.71
C GLN A 168 -2.40 30.55 4.49
N TRP A 169 -1.50 30.69 3.52
CA TRP A 169 -1.77 31.34 2.24
C TRP A 169 -2.75 30.50 1.41
N ARG A 170 -2.63 29.17 1.42
CA ARG A 170 -3.48 28.19 0.77
C ARG A 170 -4.94 28.24 1.26
N ALA A 171 -5.17 28.16 2.56
CA ALA A 171 -6.52 28.24 3.14
C ALA A 171 -7.24 29.52 2.74
N LYS A 172 -6.49 30.63 2.69
CA LYS A 172 -7.03 31.93 2.26
C LYS A 172 -7.28 32.01 0.75
N THR A 173 -6.57 31.21 -0.04
CA THR A 173 -6.60 31.24 -1.51
C THR A 173 -7.70 30.34 -2.07
N ILE A 174 -7.91 29.14 -1.53
CA ILE A 174 -8.92 28.21 -2.00
C ILE A 174 -10.33 28.73 -1.70
N HIS A 175 -10.57 29.29 -0.51
CA HIS A 175 -11.87 29.87 -0.14
C HIS A 175 -12.23 31.14 -0.94
N ASN A 176 -11.26 31.81 -1.56
CA ASN A 176 -11.50 33.06 -2.29
C ASN A 176 -11.39 32.93 -3.82
N ASN A 177 -11.45 31.73 -4.39
CA ASN A 177 -11.26 31.49 -5.84
C ASN A 177 -9.89 31.98 -6.40
N ILE A 178 -8.85 32.07 -5.57
CA ILE A 178 -7.53 32.57 -5.94
C ILE A 178 -6.53 31.43 -6.13
N ALA A 179 -6.98 30.20 -6.44
CA ALA A 179 -6.10 29.09 -6.88
C ALA A 179 -5.22 29.48 -8.10
N LEU A 180 -5.50 30.61 -8.71
CA LEU A 180 -4.81 31.20 -9.83
C LEU A 180 -3.41 31.80 -9.50
N SER A 181 -3.00 31.83 -8.24
CA SER A 181 -1.73 32.45 -7.84
C SER A 181 -0.71 31.51 -7.19
N MET A 182 -0.94 30.20 -7.16
CA MET A 182 0.07 29.24 -6.71
C MET A 182 1.23 29.18 -7.72
N PRO A 183 2.50 29.34 -7.28
CA PRO A 183 3.63 29.14 -8.19
C PRO A 183 3.56 27.75 -8.86
N MET A 184 3.79 27.70 -10.17
CA MET A 184 3.80 26.48 -10.97
C MET A 184 2.48 25.68 -10.99
N PHE A 185 1.35 26.25 -10.62
CA PHE A 185 0.07 25.56 -10.61
C PHE A 185 -0.93 26.17 -11.60
N ASP A 186 -1.53 25.33 -12.43
CA ASP A 186 -2.62 25.63 -13.33
C ASP A 186 -3.77 24.65 -13.08
N TYR A 187 -4.92 25.20 -12.69
CA TYR A 187 -6.08 24.38 -12.30
C TYR A 187 -6.67 23.58 -13.46
N ASP A 188 -6.66 24.13 -14.68
CA ASP A 188 -7.22 23.44 -15.85
C ASP A 188 -6.33 22.28 -16.28
N VAL A 189 -5.02 22.44 -16.19
CA VAL A 189 -4.06 21.34 -16.39
C VAL A 189 -4.31 20.23 -15.40
N HIS A 190 -4.39 20.57 -14.09
CA HIS A 190 -4.64 19.63 -13.02
C HIS A 190 -5.94 18.83 -13.22
N LYS A 191 -7.02 19.54 -13.55
CA LYS A 191 -8.34 18.96 -13.79
C LYS A 191 -8.36 18.05 -15.03
N THR A 192 -7.65 18.46 -16.10
CA THR A 192 -7.52 17.68 -17.33
C THR A 192 -6.75 16.38 -17.08
N ALA A 193 -5.67 16.41 -16.31
CA ALA A 193 -4.91 15.22 -15.97
C ALA A 193 -5.75 14.24 -15.11
N TRP A 194 -6.53 14.74 -14.15
CA TRP A 194 -7.45 13.92 -13.35
C TRP A 194 -8.49 13.23 -14.23
N LYS A 195 -9.11 13.99 -15.14
CA LYS A 195 -10.07 13.44 -16.11
C LYS A 195 -9.44 12.34 -16.97
N GLU A 196 -8.22 12.55 -17.46
CA GLU A 196 -7.51 11.57 -18.29
C GLU A 196 -7.19 10.27 -17.53
N ILE A 197 -6.80 10.35 -16.25
CA ILE A 197 -6.60 9.16 -15.39
C ILE A 197 -7.93 8.38 -15.28
N ALA A 198 -9.03 9.07 -15.01
CA ALA A 198 -10.34 8.43 -14.87
C ALA A 198 -10.79 7.79 -16.18
N GLU A 199 -10.67 8.51 -17.29
CA GLU A 199 -11.04 8.01 -18.63
C GLU A 199 -10.15 6.84 -19.07
N SER A 200 -8.85 6.86 -18.76
CA SER A 200 -7.94 5.75 -19.03
C SER A 200 -8.34 4.50 -18.21
N ALA A 201 -8.69 4.66 -16.95
CA ALA A 201 -9.22 3.56 -16.15
C ALA A 201 -10.48 2.96 -16.78
N GLN A 202 -11.39 3.80 -17.29
CA GLN A 202 -12.61 3.33 -17.98
C GLN A 202 -12.32 2.59 -19.29
N ARG A 203 -11.46 3.15 -20.14
CA ARG A 203 -11.09 2.54 -21.44
C ARG A 203 -10.43 1.17 -21.28
N ASN A 204 -9.74 0.95 -20.17
CA ASN A 204 -8.98 -0.27 -19.93
C ASN A 204 -9.72 -1.31 -19.07
N TYR A 205 -10.92 -0.99 -18.58
CA TYR A 205 -11.75 -1.91 -17.81
C TYR A 205 -12.38 -2.97 -18.72
N GLU A 206 -12.14 -4.23 -18.41
CA GLU A 206 -12.67 -5.40 -19.13
C GLU A 206 -13.34 -6.34 -18.10
N PRO A 207 -14.64 -6.13 -17.72
CA PRO A 207 -15.32 -6.93 -16.72
C PRO A 207 -15.18 -8.44 -16.97
N GLY A 208 -14.88 -9.19 -15.93
CA GLY A 208 -14.61 -10.63 -15.99
C GLY A 208 -13.17 -11.00 -16.42
N LYS A 209 -12.34 -10.03 -16.85
CA LYS A 209 -10.98 -10.29 -17.35
C LYS A 209 -9.92 -9.41 -16.71
N PHE A 210 -10.13 -8.11 -16.66
CA PHE A 210 -9.17 -7.15 -16.12
C PHE A 210 -9.92 -5.97 -15.51
N THR A 211 -9.76 -5.80 -14.21
CA THR A 211 -10.40 -4.71 -13.47
C THR A 211 -9.45 -3.54 -13.28
N THR A 212 -9.97 -2.34 -13.55
CA THR A 212 -9.28 -1.07 -13.24
C THR A 212 -10.07 -0.27 -12.22
N PHE A 213 -9.40 0.51 -11.37
CA PHE A 213 -10.05 1.45 -10.48
C PHE A 213 -9.66 2.89 -10.86
N ILE A 214 -10.61 3.81 -10.74
CA ILE A 214 -10.31 5.24 -10.74
C ILE A 214 -9.72 5.55 -9.37
N GLY A 215 -8.54 6.17 -9.33
CA GLY A 215 -7.88 6.46 -8.08
C GLY A 215 -6.81 7.54 -8.18
N TYR A 216 -6.31 7.96 -7.05
CA TYR A 216 -5.19 8.89 -6.91
C TYR A 216 -4.53 8.73 -5.54
N GLU A 217 -3.33 9.25 -5.37
CA GLU A 217 -2.67 9.28 -4.07
C GLU A 217 -2.89 10.61 -3.36
N PHE A 218 -3.51 10.55 -2.18
CA PHE A 218 -3.51 11.65 -1.22
C PHE A 218 -2.15 11.73 -0.52
N THR A 219 -1.26 12.55 -1.08
CA THR A 219 0.13 12.69 -0.68
C THR A 219 0.28 13.76 0.39
N THR A 220 0.40 13.39 1.66
CA THR A 220 0.53 14.32 2.79
C THR A 220 1.57 13.85 3.81
N ASN A 221 1.91 14.70 4.77
CA ASN A 221 2.84 14.39 5.86
C ASN A 221 2.42 15.09 7.15
N SER A 222 3.03 14.68 8.27
CA SER A 222 2.71 15.18 9.62
C SER A 222 3.24 16.58 9.96
N GLY A 223 3.94 17.25 9.04
CA GLY A 223 4.50 18.59 9.22
C GLY A 223 5.99 18.67 8.94
N LEU A 224 6.55 19.89 8.98
CA LEU A 224 7.88 20.20 8.45
C LEU A 224 9.05 19.70 9.28
N GLU A 225 9.00 19.86 10.59
CA GLU A 225 10.14 19.55 11.47
C GLU A 225 10.26 18.06 11.72
N GLU A 226 9.14 17.39 11.98
CA GLU A 226 9.14 15.97 12.29
C GLU A 226 9.20 15.10 11.03
N GLY A 227 8.60 15.56 9.92
CA GLY A 227 8.43 14.75 8.71
C GLY A 227 7.54 13.55 9.00
N GLY A 228 7.44 12.62 8.09
CA GLY A 228 6.65 11.40 8.28
C GLY A 228 5.52 11.29 7.29
N ASN A 229 5.55 10.19 6.59
CA ASN A 229 4.61 9.86 5.54
C ASN A 229 3.22 9.59 6.11
N LEU A 230 2.21 10.26 5.55
CA LEU A 230 0.79 10.01 5.83
C LEU A 230 -0.01 9.84 4.54
N HIS A 231 0.63 9.27 3.51
CA HIS A 231 0.02 9.05 2.19
C HIS A 231 -1.05 7.95 2.22
N ARG A 232 -2.06 8.09 1.34
CA ARG A 232 -3.14 7.13 1.11
C ARG A 232 -3.49 7.07 -0.36
N ASN A 233 -3.64 5.88 -0.91
CA ASN A 233 -4.28 5.72 -2.20
C ASN A 233 -5.79 5.74 -2.01
N VAL A 234 -6.48 6.60 -2.74
CA VAL A 234 -7.94 6.69 -2.75
C VAL A 234 -8.45 5.99 -3.99
N LEU A 235 -9.34 4.99 -3.82
CA LEU A 235 -9.96 4.25 -4.91
C LEU A 235 -11.47 4.44 -4.87
N PHE A 236 -12.09 4.67 -6.03
CA PHE A 236 -13.55 4.79 -6.20
C PHE A 236 -14.15 3.46 -6.66
N LYS A 237 -15.30 3.09 -6.08
CA LYS A 237 -16.01 1.83 -6.35
C LYS A 237 -16.53 1.73 -7.79
N SER A 238 -17.05 2.85 -8.32
CA SER A 238 -17.79 2.89 -9.59
C SER A 238 -17.03 3.61 -10.70
N SER A 239 -17.73 3.82 -11.81
CA SER A 239 -17.27 4.70 -12.90
C SER A 239 -17.36 6.18 -12.58
N ASP A 240 -18.14 6.54 -11.57
CA ASP A 240 -18.34 7.90 -11.17
C ASP A 240 -17.19 8.38 -10.28
N TYR A 241 -16.83 9.63 -10.40
CA TYR A 241 -15.70 10.22 -9.70
C TYR A 241 -15.93 11.75 -9.51
N PRO A 242 -15.30 12.37 -8.49
CA PRO A 242 -15.43 13.80 -8.25
C PRO A 242 -14.75 14.61 -9.34
N LYS A 243 -15.21 15.82 -9.60
CA LYS A 243 -14.63 16.74 -10.62
C LYS A 243 -13.13 17.02 -10.40
N ARG A 244 -12.65 16.90 -9.18
CA ARG A 244 -11.25 16.97 -8.80
C ARG A 244 -10.95 16.10 -7.58
N PRO A 245 -9.73 15.59 -7.41
CA PRO A 245 -9.35 14.88 -6.20
C PRO A 245 -9.21 15.85 -5.02
N TRP A 246 -9.54 15.40 -3.81
CA TRP A 246 -9.19 16.06 -2.56
C TRP A 246 -7.72 15.81 -2.25
N THR A 247 -6.93 16.85 -2.10
CA THR A 247 -5.48 16.74 -2.00
C THR A 247 -4.94 17.50 -0.79
N ARG A 248 -3.61 17.40 -0.57
CA ARG A 248 -2.94 18.24 0.44
C ARG A 248 -3.06 19.76 0.17
N ILE A 249 -3.52 20.16 -1.01
CA ILE A 249 -3.87 21.55 -1.32
C ILE A 249 -5.13 21.95 -0.54
N ASP A 250 -6.05 21.02 -0.31
CA ASP A 250 -7.26 21.24 0.47
C ASP A 250 -6.98 21.13 1.97
N SER A 251 -6.40 20.01 2.41
CA SER A 251 -5.96 19.82 3.79
C SER A 251 -4.79 18.85 3.88
N MET A 252 -3.93 19.05 4.87
CA MET A 252 -2.85 18.10 5.23
C MET A 252 -3.37 16.99 6.15
N ASN A 253 -4.53 17.19 6.79
CA ASN A 253 -5.11 16.30 7.77
C ASN A 253 -5.84 15.13 7.09
N PRO A 254 -5.46 13.87 7.32
CA PRO A 254 -6.17 12.72 6.78
C PRO A 254 -7.64 12.59 7.24
N GLU A 255 -7.97 13.15 8.41
CA GLU A 255 -9.35 13.12 8.93
C GLU A 255 -10.28 14.00 8.08
N ASP A 256 -9.77 15.09 7.49
CA ASP A 256 -10.54 15.92 6.57
C ASP A 256 -10.75 15.20 5.22
N LEU A 257 -9.80 14.36 4.79
CA LEU A 257 -10.01 13.46 3.65
C LEU A 257 -11.16 12.49 3.93
N TRP A 258 -11.17 11.84 5.11
CA TRP A 258 -12.26 10.91 5.46
C TRP A 258 -13.62 11.61 5.52
N ALA A 259 -13.67 12.84 6.06
CA ALA A 259 -14.89 13.63 6.08
C ALA A 259 -15.41 13.95 4.66
N TRP A 260 -14.51 14.27 3.74
CA TRP A 260 -14.87 14.48 2.33
C TRP A 260 -15.32 13.16 1.66
N MET A 261 -14.70 12.03 1.96
CA MET A 261 -15.13 10.72 1.45
C MET A 261 -16.52 10.33 1.96
N ASP A 262 -16.84 10.65 3.24
CA ASP A 262 -18.17 10.41 3.79
C ASP A 262 -19.23 11.28 3.08
N GLN A 263 -18.93 12.56 2.81
CA GLN A 263 -19.81 13.43 2.02
C GLN A 263 -20.05 12.89 0.61
N LEU A 264 -19.02 12.36 -0.06
CA LEU A 264 -19.17 11.72 -1.36
C LEU A 264 -20.05 10.46 -1.28
N ARG A 265 -19.91 9.68 -0.23
CA ARG A 265 -20.71 8.46 0.01
C ARG A 265 -22.18 8.78 0.20
N GLU A 266 -22.51 9.88 0.89
CA GLU A 266 -23.90 10.40 0.99
C GLU A 266 -24.48 10.78 -0.38
N LEU A 267 -23.64 11.11 -1.35
CA LEU A 267 -24.02 11.38 -2.75
C LEU A 267 -23.97 10.13 -3.66
N GLY A 268 -23.73 8.94 -3.09
CA GLY A 268 -23.66 7.68 -3.84
C GLY A 268 -22.27 7.33 -4.39
N LEU A 269 -21.24 8.13 -4.12
CA LEU A 269 -19.86 7.89 -4.58
C LEU A 269 -19.04 7.19 -3.48
N ASP A 270 -19.06 5.86 -3.44
CA ASP A 270 -18.28 5.11 -2.47
C ASP A 270 -16.79 5.05 -2.83
N SER A 271 -15.95 5.16 -1.82
CA SER A 271 -14.49 5.11 -1.95
C SER A 271 -13.82 4.54 -0.70
N ILE A 272 -12.59 4.04 -0.87
CA ILE A 272 -11.71 3.65 0.23
C ILE A 272 -10.39 4.39 0.12
N ALA A 273 -9.74 4.62 1.26
CA ALA A 273 -8.37 5.11 1.33
C ALA A 273 -7.45 4.00 1.89
N ILE A 274 -6.28 3.84 1.30
CA ILE A 274 -5.32 2.79 1.63
C ILE A 274 -4.03 3.43 2.13
N PRO A 275 -3.80 3.54 3.45
CA PRO A 275 -2.55 4.03 4.00
C PRO A 275 -1.38 3.17 3.56
N HIS A 276 -0.24 3.82 3.26
CA HIS A 276 0.97 3.12 2.84
C HIS A 276 2.23 3.79 3.36
N ASN A 277 3.37 3.08 3.26
CA ASN A 277 4.66 3.49 3.82
C ASN A 277 4.57 3.93 5.28
N SER A 278 3.80 3.23 6.07
CA SER A 278 3.67 3.51 7.49
C SER A 278 5.01 3.34 8.23
N ASN A 279 5.90 2.43 7.76
CA ASN A 279 7.29 2.30 8.22
C ASN A 279 8.09 3.60 8.09
N GLY A 280 7.84 4.41 7.05
CA GLY A 280 8.47 5.71 6.82
C GLY A 280 7.73 6.91 7.42
N SER A 281 6.72 6.67 8.27
CA SER A 281 5.86 7.71 8.84
C SER A 281 6.43 8.40 10.08
N ASN A 282 7.60 8.00 10.55
CA ASN A 282 8.14 8.44 11.84
C ASN A 282 7.18 8.21 13.02
N GLY A 283 6.51 7.06 13.00
CA GLY A 283 5.55 6.65 14.04
C GLY A 283 4.17 7.34 13.98
N ARG A 284 3.92 8.17 12.96
CA ARG A 284 2.72 9.03 12.91
C ARG A 284 1.51 8.39 12.23
N MET A 285 1.66 7.23 11.59
CA MET A 285 0.55 6.60 10.87
C MET A 285 -0.49 5.97 11.82
N PHE A 286 -0.03 5.38 12.93
CA PHE A 286 -0.86 4.61 13.86
C PHE A 286 -0.75 5.17 15.29
N GLU A 287 -1.21 6.43 15.46
CA GLU A 287 -1.24 7.13 16.74
C GLU A 287 -2.53 6.87 17.52
N THR A 288 -2.47 6.99 18.85
CA THR A 288 -3.63 6.87 19.75
C THR A 288 -4.32 8.22 20.00
N LYS A 289 -3.98 9.23 19.21
CA LYS A 289 -4.56 10.57 19.21
C LYS A 289 -4.99 10.96 17.80
N ALA A 290 -6.06 11.71 17.73
CA ALA A 290 -6.52 12.38 16.52
C ALA A 290 -5.58 13.53 16.13
N TRP A 291 -5.72 14.07 14.93
CA TRP A 291 -4.90 15.18 14.42
C TRP A 291 -4.90 16.42 15.31
N ASN A 292 -6.03 16.71 15.95
CA ASN A 292 -6.17 17.83 16.88
C ASN A 292 -5.59 17.54 18.29
N GLY A 293 -5.00 16.35 18.51
CA GLY A 293 -4.40 15.93 19.77
C GLY A 293 -5.37 15.31 20.78
N SER A 294 -6.67 15.24 20.49
CA SER A 294 -7.65 14.54 21.33
C SER A 294 -7.39 13.02 21.31
N LEU A 295 -7.79 12.34 22.37
CA LEU A 295 -7.72 10.87 22.40
C LEU A 295 -8.73 10.28 21.41
N VAL A 296 -8.33 9.25 20.66
CA VAL A 296 -9.27 8.50 19.83
C VAL A 296 -10.33 7.80 20.68
N ASN A 297 -11.53 7.69 20.14
CA ASN A 297 -12.70 7.06 20.78
C ASN A 297 -13.41 6.16 19.76
N LYS A 298 -14.56 5.57 20.14
CA LYS A 298 -15.34 4.69 19.26
C LYS A 298 -15.73 5.37 17.95
N ASP A 299 -16.25 6.61 18.02
CA ASP A 299 -16.67 7.36 16.82
C ASP A 299 -15.49 7.57 15.86
N TYR A 300 -14.31 7.87 16.38
CA TYR A 300 -13.09 7.98 15.59
C TYR A 300 -12.69 6.62 14.99
N ALA A 301 -12.78 5.54 15.77
CA ALA A 301 -12.47 4.21 15.28
C ALA A 301 -13.38 3.81 14.10
N ASP A 302 -14.67 4.02 14.23
CA ASP A 302 -15.66 3.75 13.19
C ASP A 302 -15.46 4.65 11.96
N PHE A 303 -15.18 5.95 12.18
CA PHE A 303 -14.86 6.91 11.14
C PHE A 303 -13.64 6.49 10.32
N ARG A 304 -12.56 6.06 10.99
CA ARG A 304 -11.37 5.57 10.32
C ARG A 304 -11.64 4.26 9.57
N MET A 305 -12.24 3.28 10.23
CA MET A 305 -12.41 1.94 9.66
C MET A 305 -13.32 1.90 8.43
N ARG A 306 -14.37 2.74 8.37
CA ARG A 306 -15.20 2.82 7.15
C ARG A 306 -14.49 3.48 5.98
N ASN A 307 -13.44 4.30 6.23
CA ASN A 307 -12.67 4.97 5.19
C ASN A 307 -11.34 4.28 4.88
N GLU A 308 -10.69 3.63 5.87
CA GLU A 308 -9.42 2.91 5.72
C GLU A 308 -9.58 1.42 6.11
N PRO A 309 -10.38 0.61 5.35
CA PRO A 309 -10.62 -0.79 5.72
C PRO A 309 -9.41 -1.69 5.51
N ILE A 310 -8.45 -1.31 4.68
CA ILE A 310 -7.22 -2.04 4.37
C ILE A 310 -6.01 -1.11 4.41
N VAL A 311 -4.82 -1.69 4.60
CA VAL A 311 -3.53 -0.99 4.61
C VAL A 311 -2.53 -1.74 3.73
N GLU A 312 -1.62 -1.02 3.12
CA GLU A 312 -0.50 -1.60 2.39
C GLU A 312 0.63 -1.96 3.38
N SER A 313 0.93 -3.26 3.47
CA SER A 313 1.94 -3.78 4.41
C SER A 313 3.29 -4.10 3.77
N SER A 314 3.39 -4.10 2.45
CA SER A 314 4.63 -4.35 1.72
C SER A 314 4.63 -3.64 0.37
N GLN A 315 5.75 -2.98 0.05
CA GLN A 315 6.00 -2.33 -1.24
C GLN A 315 7.50 -2.10 -1.44
N VAL A 316 7.90 -1.50 -2.55
CA VAL A 316 9.31 -1.25 -2.90
C VAL A 316 10.12 -0.50 -1.82
N LYS A 317 9.51 0.34 -1.01
CA LYS A 317 10.17 1.01 0.14
C LYS A 317 10.11 0.17 1.43
N GLY A 318 10.11 -1.16 1.31
CA GLY A 318 10.19 -2.12 2.39
C GLY A 318 8.85 -2.56 2.98
N THR A 319 8.95 -3.43 3.98
CA THR A 319 7.79 -3.94 4.71
C THR A 319 7.31 -2.95 5.78
N SER A 320 6.00 -2.93 5.99
CA SER A 320 5.34 -2.30 7.14
C SER A 320 4.66 -3.32 8.07
N ASP A 321 4.87 -4.65 7.89
CA ASP A 321 4.27 -5.67 8.77
C ASP A 321 4.75 -5.52 10.21
N THR A 322 6.05 -5.73 10.44
CA THR A 322 6.67 -5.58 11.76
C THR A 322 8.13 -5.16 11.67
N HIS A 323 8.75 -4.91 12.84
CA HIS A 323 10.14 -4.48 12.97
C HIS A 323 10.82 -5.21 14.14
N PRO A 324 12.12 -5.59 14.09
CA PRO A 324 12.80 -6.30 15.18
C PRO A 324 12.72 -5.63 16.55
N LEU A 325 12.69 -4.30 16.60
CA LEU A 325 12.52 -3.55 17.86
C LEU A 325 11.11 -3.66 18.46
N LEU A 326 10.12 -4.03 17.66
CA LEU A 326 8.70 -4.13 18.07
C LEU A 326 8.27 -5.58 18.28
N SER A 327 8.99 -6.52 17.69
CA SER A 327 8.76 -7.97 17.73
C SER A 327 10.10 -8.70 17.91
N PRO A 328 10.75 -8.57 19.08
CA PRO A 328 12.10 -9.09 19.31
C PRO A 328 12.16 -10.62 19.34
N ASP A 329 11.05 -11.31 19.58
CA ASP A 329 10.94 -12.76 19.61
C ASP A 329 10.54 -13.37 18.26
N ASP A 330 10.46 -12.54 17.21
CA ASP A 330 10.16 -12.96 15.85
C ASP A 330 11.45 -12.97 15.00
N GLU A 331 11.98 -14.14 14.73
CA GLU A 331 13.20 -14.36 13.94
C GLU A 331 13.08 -13.94 12.47
N TRP A 332 11.89 -13.59 11.99
CA TRP A 332 11.63 -13.06 10.63
C TRP A 332 11.14 -11.61 10.63
N ALA A 333 11.30 -10.88 11.73
CA ALA A 333 10.88 -9.49 11.84
C ALA A 333 11.75 -8.51 11.02
N ASP A 334 12.93 -8.92 10.61
CA ASP A 334 13.93 -8.10 9.89
C ASP A 334 13.79 -8.12 8.37
N PHE A 335 12.65 -8.60 7.86
CA PHE A 335 12.43 -8.71 6.41
C PHE A 335 12.28 -7.34 5.75
N GLU A 336 13.16 -7.04 4.78
CA GLU A 336 13.08 -5.85 3.91
C GLU A 336 12.83 -4.54 4.67
N ILE A 337 13.60 -4.30 5.71
CA ILE A 337 13.48 -3.08 6.52
C ILE A 337 14.04 -1.88 5.76
N PHE A 338 13.19 -0.91 5.42
CA PHE A 338 13.61 0.41 4.96
C PHE A 338 13.57 1.40 6.14
N PRO A 339 14.70 1.86 6.67
CA PRO A 339 14.76 2.51 7.99
C PRO A 339 14.52 4.02 7.96
N TYR A 340 14.34 4.62 6.77
CA TYR A 340 14.33 6.07 6.64
C TYR A 340 12.92 6.66 6.48
N ARG A 341 12.79 7.93 6.87
CA ARG A 341 11.57 8.72 6.62
C ARG A 341 11.45 8.99 5.13
N ILE A 342 10.25 8.81 4.60
CA ILE A 342 9.98 9.08 3.18
C ILE A 342 10.17 10.58 2.91
N GLY A 343 10.92 10.91 1.83
CA GLY A 343 11.22 12.28 1.42
C GLY A 343 12.23 13.03 2.31
N ARG A 344 12.97 12.35 3.21
CA ARG A 344 13.95 12.95 4.12
C ARG A 344 15.36 12.37 4.00
N GLY A 345 15.70 11.80 2.84
CA GLY A 345 17.01 11.20 2.58
C GLY A 345 17.31 10.08 3.58
N LYS A 346 18.50 10.11 4.20
CA LYS A 346 18.94 9.10 5.18
C LYS A 346 18.56 9.45 6.65
N THR A 347 17.46 10.17 6.87
CA THR A 347 16.95 10.44 8.22
C THR A 347 16.14 9.25 8.71
N TYR A 348 16.53 8.66 9.85
CA TYR A 348 15.83 7.49 10.42
C TYR A 348 14.39 7.79 10.81
N SER A 349 13.52 6.81 10.56
CA SER A 349 12.11 6.79 11.00
C SER A 349 12.00 6.12 12.37
N ASP A 350 11.19 6.68 13.27
CA ASP A 350 10.81 5.97 14.50
C ASP A 350 9.87 4.81 14.12
N PRO A 351 10.19 3.55 14.45
CA PRO A 351 9.33 2.42 14.15
C PRO A 351 8.05 2.39 15.01
N ASN A 352 8.07 2.99 16.20
CA ASN A 352 6.92 2.96 17.10
C ASN A 352 5.74 3.78 16.56
N GLY A 353 4.66 3.12 16.14
CA GLY A 353 3.49 3.74 15.48
C GLY A 353 3.57 3.69 13.96
N GLY A 354 4.58 2.99 13.40
CA GLY A 354 4.78 2.86 11.97
C GLY A 354 4.49 1.47 11.39
N TYR A 355 4.18 0.46 12.23
CA TYR A 355 4.08 -0.92 11.77
C TYR A 355 2.71 -1.55 12.09
N VAL A 356 2.21 -2.34 11.16
CA VAL A 356 0.86 -2.92 11.12
C VAL A 356 0.58 -3.82 12.32
N ARG A 357 1.47 -4.77 12.64
CA ARG A 357 1.30 -5.67 13.80
C ARG A 357 1.23 -4.91 15.12
N GLN A 358 2.05 -3.86 15.26
CA GLN A 358 1.96 -3.00 16.44
C GLN A 358 0.65 -2.21 16.46
N ALA A 359 0.15 -1.76 15.30
CA ALA A 359 -1.14 -1.09 15.22
C ALA A 359 -2.28 -2.01 15.66
N TYR A 360 -2.26 -3.29 15.26
CA TYR A 360 -3.21 -4.29 15.74
C TYR A 360 -3.20 -4.40 17.27
N LYS A 361 -2.00 -4.52 17.89
CA LYS A 361 -1.86 -4.56 19.36
C LYS A 361 -2.38 -3.26 20.01
N LYS A 362 -2.03 -2.10 19.46
CA LYS A 362 -2.56 -0.80 19.95
C LYS A 362 -4.10 -0.75 19.85
N GLY A 363 -4.66 -1.28 18.77
CA GLY A 363 -6.11 -1.36 18.58
C GLY A 363 -6.79 -2.22 19.64
N LEU A 364 -6.22 -3.37 19.99
CA LEU A 364 -6.71 -4.20 21.09
C LEU A 364 -6.65 -3.46 22.44
N GLY A 365 -5.55 -2.78 22.75
CA GLY A 365 -5.42 -1.98 23.96
C GLY A 365 -6.45 -0.85 24.04
N LEU A 366 -6.70 -0.15 22.94
CA LEU A 366 -7.75 0.88 22.87
C LEU A 366 -9.15 0.27 23.06
N GLN A 367 -9.41 -0.92 22.52
CA GLN A 367 -10.67 -1.64 22.70
C GLN A 367 -10.87 -2.03 24.18
N TRP A 368 -9.83 -2.49 24.86
CA TRP A 368 -9.86 -2.78 26.29
C TRP A 368 -10.17 -1.53 27.14
N GLU A 369 -9.67 -0.34 26.72
CA GLU A 369 -9.98 0.96 27.31
C GLU A 369 -11.39 1.49 26.95
N ASP A 370 -12.23 0.71 26.28
CA ASP A 370 -13.56 1.11 25.76
C ASP A 370 -13.51 2.31 24.79
N ARG A 371 -12.43 2.43 24.00
CA ARG A 371 -12.19 3.52 23.03
C ARG A 371 -12.41 3.09 21.59
N GLY A 372 -12.82 1.84 21.33
CA GLY A 372 -12.93 1.25 20.02
C GLY A 372 -11.57 0.84 19.43
N ASN A 373 -11.59 0.22 18.26
CA ASN A 373 -10.37 -0.25 17.59
C ASN A 373 -10.25 0.35 16.16
N PRO A 374 -9.46 1.43 15.98
CA PRO A 374 -9.29 2.08 14.68
C PRO A 374 -8.31 1.34 13.76
N TYR A 375 -7.88 0.14 14.09
CA TYR A 375 -6.84 -0.63 13.42
C TYR A 375 -7.27 -2.05 13.05
N LYS A 376 -8.58 -2.33 12.94
CA LYS A 376 -9.11 -3.60 12.44
C LYS A 376 -9.06 -3.72 10.90
N PHE A 377 -8.05 -3.15 10.27
CA PHE A 377 -7.89 -3.20 8.83
C PHE A 377 -7.32 -4.53 8.33
N GLY A 378 -7.62 -4.88 7.07
CA GLY A 378 -6.94 -5.93 6.33
C GLY A 378 -5.64 -5.43 5.72
N VAL A 379 -4.90 -6.32 5.04
CA VAL A 379 -3.62 -6.00 4.41
C VAL A 379 -3.62 -6.32 2.91
N ILE A 380 -2.87 -5.51 2.15
CA ILE A 380 -2.47 -5.76 0.77
C ILE A 380 -0.98 -5.43 0.60
N GLY A 381 -0.38 -5.89 -0.50
CA GLY A 381 0.87 -5.38 -1.02
C GLY A 381 0.64 -4.56 -2.28
N SER A 382 1.60 -3.72 -2.67
CA SER A 382 1.59 -2.93 -3.91
C SER A 382 3.00 -2.59 -4.35
N SER A 383 3.18 -1.91 -5.50
CA SER A 383 4.52 -1.58 -5.99
C SER A 383 5.03 -0.22 -5.52
N ASP A 384 4.22 0.80 -5.54
CA ASP A 384 4.65 2.21 -5.47
C ASP A 384 5.67 2.56 -6.57
N THR A 385 5.49 1.95 -7.75
CA THR A 385 6.37 2.21 -8.88
C THR A 385 6.18 3.63 -9.42
N HIS A 386 7.29 4.26 -9.85
CA HIS A 386 7.27 5.55 -10.53
C HIS A 386 7.71 5.45 -11.99
N THR A 387 7.60 4.24 -12.57
CA THR A 387 7.89 3.95 -13.98
C THR A 387 6.70 3.37 -14.73
N ALA A 388 5.49 3.44 -14.13
CA ALA A 388 4.26 2.79 -14.60
C ALA A 388 4.30 1.25 -14.57
N ALA A 389 5.40 0.65 -14.11
CA ALA A 389 5.68 -0.79 -14.13
C ALA A 389 6.26 -1.24 -12.79
N GLY A 390 5.58 -2.12 -12.08
CA GLY A 390 6.06 -2.72 -10.83
C GLY A 390 7.06 -3.86 -11.09
N ALA A 391 8.16 -3.90 -10.32
CA ALA A 391 9.16 -4.96 -10.38
C ALA A 391 8.88 -5.99 -9.26
N PHE A 392 8.11 -7.04 -9.59
CA PHE A 392 7.61 -8.03 -8.62
C PHE A 392 8.54 -9.24 -8.45
N VAL A 393 9.50 -9.43 -9.33
CA VAL A 393 10.37 -10.60 -9.38
C VAL A 393 11.81 -10.19 -9.09
N GLU A 394 12.44 -10.86 -8.15
CA GLU A 394 13.81 -10.59 -7.71
C GLU A 394 14.85 -10.69 -8.84
N SER A 395 14.68 -11.64 -9.75
CA SER A 395 15.59 -11.84 -10.90
C SER A 395 15.43 -10.80 -12.02
N ASP A 396 14.31 -10.06 -12.02
CA ASP A 396 13.95 -9.07 -13.04
C ASP A 396 13.59 -7.74 -12.40
N PHE A 397 14.51 -7.19 -11.63
CA PHE A 397 14.33 -5.96 -10.88
C PHE A 397 14.80 -4.75 -11.70
N TYR A 398 13.87 -3.95 -12.19
CA TYR A 398 14.15 -2.70 -12.93
C TYR A 398 13.95 -1.43 -12.10
N ALA A 399 13.89 -1.58 -10.78
CA ALA A 399 13.81 -0.51 -9.79
C ALA A 399 12.52 0.31 -9.79
N LYS A 400 12.57 1.54 -9.25
CA LYS A 400 11.37 2.31 -8.91
C LYS A 400 11.36 3.71 -9.53
N VAL A 401 12.51 4.42 -9.53
CA VAL A 401 12.60 5.88 -9.63
C VAL A 401 13.16 6.32 -10.99
N GLY A 402 12.91 5.55 -12.03
CA GLY A 402 13.26 5.88 -13.40
C GLY A 402 14.78 6.02 -13.60
N VAL A 403 15.25 7.20 -14.06
CA VAL A 403 16.68 7.41 -14.36
C VAL A 403 17.58 7.28 -13.14
N LEU A 404 17.08 7.58 -11.93
CA LEU A 404 17.91 7.64 -10.73
C LEU A 404 18.40 6.29 -10.22
N ASP A 405 17.67 5.22 -10.48
CA ASP A 405 17.94 3.89 -9.93
C ASP A 405 17.76 2.74 -10.96
N GLY A 406 17.51 3.07 -12.21
CA GLY A 406 17.25 2.09 -13.27
C GLY A 406 18.48 1.26 -13.68
N GLN A 407 19.67 1.56 -13.17
CA GLN A 407 20.89 0.78 -13.43
C GLN A 407 21.53 0.27 -12.12
N PRO A 408 22.13 -0.94 -12.10
CA PRO A 408 22.77 -1.52 -10.92
C PRO A 408 23.82 -0.61 -10.27
N VAL A 409 24.66 0.06 -11.09
CA VAL A 409 25.65 1.02 -10.57
C VAL A 409 25.04 2.17 -9.83
N LEU A 410 23.89 2.68 -10.28
CA LEU A 410 23.16 3.79 -9.64
C LEU A 410 22.45 3.36 -8.36
N ARG A 411 22.09 2.08 -8.24
CA ARG A 411 21.55 1.48 -7.01
C ARG A 411 22.64 1.20 -5.97
N GLY A 412 23.92 1.29 -6.37
CA GLY A 412 25.06 1.05 -5.49
C GLY A 412 25.25 -0.42 -5.09
N THR A 413 24.75 -1.36 -5.90
CA THR A 413 24.81 -2.81 -5.64
C THR A 413 26.05 -3.49 -6.19
N ILE A 414 26.62 -2.93 -7.26
CA ILE A 414 27.83 -3.46 -7.92
C ILE A 414 28.93 -2.38 -7.94
N PRO A 415 30.23 -2.78 -7.93
CA PRO A 415 31.34 -1.82 -7.95
C PRO A 415 31.43 -1.10 -9.30
N LEU A 416 31.79 0.17 -9.26
CA LEU A 416 32.05 1.00 -10.43
C LEU A 416 33.34 0.59 -11.12
N THR A 417 33.34 0.62 -12.45
CA THR A 417 34.59 0.68 -13.23
C THR A 417 35.19 2.09 -13.17
N ASP A 418 36.46 2.25 -13.58
CA ASP A 418 37.10 3.57 -13.64
C ASP A 418 36.38 4.52 -14.61
N GLU A 419 35.83 4.00 -15.71
CA GLU A 419 35.07 4.74 -16.70
C GLU A 419 33.72 5.23 -16.10
N GLU A 420 32.93 4.33 -15.48
CA GLU A 420 31.68 4.64 -14.81
C GLU A 420 31.89 5.66 -13.68
N TYR A 421 32.99 5.50 -12.91
CA TYR A 421 33.34 6.48 -11.87
C TYR A 421 33.66 7.86 -12.44
N LEU A 422 34.45 7.93 -13.51
CA LEU A 422 34.79 9.19 -14.18
C LEU A 422 33.54 9.86 -14.75
N GLU A 423 32.64 9.09 -15.36
CA GLU A 423 31.38 9.61 -15.91
C GLU A 423 30.48 10.17 -14.82
N LEU A 424 30.23 9.42 -13.76
CA LEU A 424 29.39 9.81 -12.64
C LEU A 424 29.99 10.91 -11.77
N SER A 425 31.31 11.17 -11.90
CA SER A 425 32.04 12.23 -11.20
C SER A 425 32.08 13.55 -11.99
N LYS A 426 31.66 13.56 -13.26
CA LYS A 426 31.66 14.75 -14.10
C LYS A 426 30.51 15.68 -13.69
N GLY A 427 30.76 16.98 -13.66
CA GLY A 427 29.78 18.05 -13.41
C GLY A 427 30.16 18.94 -12.25
N GLU A 428 29.85 20.24 -12.37
CA GLU A 428 30.13 21.25 -11.34
C GLU A 428 29.31 21.02 -10.06
N ASP A 429 28.14 20.37 -10.18
CA ASP A 429 27.26 19.97 -9.08
C ASP A 429 27.25 18.45 -8.89
N ASN A 430 28.41 17.86 -8.55
CA ASN A 430 28.49 16.41 -8.31
C ASN A 430 27.57 15.98 -7.14
N SER A 431 26.33 15.66 -7.45
CA SER A 431 25.34 15.18 -6.48
C SER A 431 25.49 13.70 -6.14
N ASN A 432 26.43 12.99 -6.77
CA ASN A 432 26.72 11.61 -6.46
C ASN A 432 27.74 11.52 -5.32
N SER A 433 27.37 10.85 -4.25
CA SER A 433 28.29 10.44 -3.18
C SER A 433 28.84 9.06 -3.49
N PHE A 434 30.11 8.81 -3.16
CA PHE A 434 30.76 7.54 -3.40
C PHE A 434 31.28 6.97 -2.09
N VAL A 435 31.22 5.66 -1.95
CA VAL A 435 31.79 4.92 -0.82
C VAL A 435 32.76 3.87 -1.29
N GLN A 436 33.91 3.77 -0.64
CA GLN A 436 34.89 2.69 -0.85
C GLN A 436 34.55 1.52 0.06
N LYS A 437 34.41 0.34 -0.51
CA LYS A 437 34.23 -0.94 0.20
C LYS A 437 35.33 -1.90 -0.23
N GLU A 438 35.37 -3.10 0.36
CA GLU A 438 36.40 -4.11 0.07
C GLU A 438 36.42 -4.52 -1.42
N GLN A 439 35.25 -4.66 -2.04
CA GLN A 439 35.10 -5.12 -3.41
C GLN A 439 35.27 -4.00 -4.46
N GLY A 440 35.39 -2.72 -4.05
CA GLY A 440 35.53 -1.59 -4.95
C GLY A 440 34.83 -0.31 -4.48
N LYS A 441 34.66 0.61 -5.41
CA LYS A 441 33.97 1.89 -5.19
C LYS A 441 32.54 1.79 -5.67
N TYR A 442 31.60 2.35 -4.91
CA TYR A 442 30.15 2.30 -5.17
C TYR A 442 29.54 3.69 -5.10
N VAL A 443 28.41 3.89 -5.77
CA VAL A 443 27.54 5.04 -5.49
C VAL A 443 26.95 4.88 -4.10
N ASP A 444 27.08 5.91 -3.25
CA ASP A 444 26.52 5.92 -1.90
C ASP A 444 25.07 6.39 -1.92
N THR A 445 24.15 5.46 -1.97
CA THR A 445 22.72 5.67 -2.09
C THR A 445 21.93 4.77 -1.13
N TYR A 446 20.68 5.10 -0.87
CA TYR A 446 19.75 4.21 -0.14
C TYR A 446 18.89 3.33 -1.07
N TYR A 447 19.04 3.46 -2.39
CA TYR A 447 18.29 2.63 -3.35
C TYR A 447 18.62 1.14 -3.24
N SER A 448 19.80 0.79 -2.77
CA SER A 448 20.16 -0.60 -2.44
C SER A 448 19.30 -1.25 -1.34
N LEU A 449 18.55 -0.43 -0.61
CA LEU A 449 17.60 -0.88 0.45
C LEU A 449 16.16 -1.03 -0.06
N TRP A 450 15.88 -0.71 -1.35
CA TRP A 450 14.57 -1.03 -1.91
C TRP A 450 14.31 -2.53 -1.85
N SER A 451 13.06 -2.94 -1.65
CA SER A 451 12.61 -4.32 -1.85
C SER A 451 12.06 -4.53 -3.26
N ALA A 452 11.80 -5.76 -3.65
CA ALA A 452 10.88 -6.02 -4.75
C ALA A 452 9.48 -5.44 -4.42
N SER A 453 8.67 -5.24 -5.44
CA SER A 453 7.31 -4.74 -5.29
C SER A 453 6.42 -5.77 -4.58
N GLY A 454 5.58 -5.33 -3.65
CA GLY A 454 4.50 -6.16 -3.11
C GLY A 454 3.36 -6.34 -4.12
N LEU A 455 2.52 -7.36 -3.90
CA LEU A 455 1.27 -7.58 -4.65
C LEU A 455 0.08 -7.61 -3.70
N ALA A 456 -1.05 -7.05 -4.15
CA ALA A 456 -2.36 -7.28 -3.56
C ALA A 456 -2.94 -8.59 -4.08
N ALA A 457 -3.43 -9.41 -3.15
CA ALA A 457 -4.16 -10.62 -3.46
C ALA A 457 -5.56 -10.53 -2.84
N VAL A 458 -6.60 -10.83 -3.64
CA VAL A 458 -8.00 -10.59 -3.29
C VAL A 458 -8.84 -11.81 -3.61
N TRP A 459 -9.65 -12.24 -2.66
CA TRP A 459 -10.66 -13.28 -2.87
C TRP A 459 -12.01 -12.61 -3.17
N ALA A 460 -12.44 -12.67 -4.42
CA ALA A 460 -13.68 -12.08 -4.90
C ALA A 460 -14.47 -13.05 -5.79
N GLU A 461 -15.76 -12.87 -5.87
CA GLU A 461 -16.66 -13.76 -6.60
C GLU A 461 -16.41 -13.71 -8.10
N GLU A 462 -16.04 -12.55 -8.63
CA GLU A 462 -15.73 -12.32 -10.04
C GLU A 462 -14.74 -11.16 -10.22
N ASN A 463 -14.13 -11.05 -11.40
CA ASN A 463 -13.18 -9.96 -11.71
C ASN A 463 -13.94 -8.72 -12.20
N THR A 464 -14.61 -8.05 -11.26
CA THR A 464 -15.31 -6.76 -11.50
C THR A 464 -14.95 -5.76 -10.43
N ARG A 465 -15.16 -4.45 -10.70
CA ARG A 465 -14.93 -3.39 -9.69
C ARG A 465 -15.73 -3.65 -8.43
N GLU A 466 -16.99 -3.96 -8.59
CA GLU A 466 -17.95 -4.17 -7.51
C GLU A 466 -17.51 -5.32 -6.61
N SER A 467 -17.15 -6.46 -7.21
CA SER A 467 -16.77 -7.65 -6.46
C SER A 467 -15.41 -7.49 -5.76
N ILE A 468 -14.39 -6.95 -6.46
CA ILE A 468 -13.07 -6.70 -5.86
C ILE A 468 -13.16 -5.60 -4.78
N PHE A 469 -13.90 -4.51 -5.03
CA PHE A 469 -14.09 -3.45 -4.03
C PHE A 469 -14.82 -3.96 -2.78
N SER A 470 -15.84 -4.81 -2.97
CA SER A 470 -16.53 -5.48 -1.86
C SER A 470 -15.59 -6.38 -1.06
N ALA A 471 -14.65 -7.08 -1.73
CA ALA A 471 -13.61 -7.85 -1.06
C ALA A 471 -12.64 -6.97 -0.26
N PHE A 472 -12.27 -5.79 -0.75
CA PHE A 472 -11.52 -4.78 0.03
C PHE A 472 -12.30 -4.37 1.28
N ARG A 473 -13.61 -4.11 1.16
CA ARG A 473 -14.49 -3.77 2.29
C ARG A 473 -14.56 -4.91 3.31
N ARG A 474 -14.72 -6.15 2.86
CA ARG A 474 -14.72 -7.36 3.71
C ARG A 474 -13.33 -7.69 4.26
N LYS A 475 -12.27 -7.06 3.73
CA LYS A 475 -10.88 -7.34 4.08
C LYS A 475 -10.46 -8.78 3.75
N GLU A 476 -11.12 -9.42 2.78
CA GLU A 476 -10.76 -10.75 2.32
C GLU A 476 -9.61 -10.67 1.32
N THR A 477 -8.52 -10.12 1.82
CA THR A 477 -7.32 -9.74 1.10
C THR A 477 -6.09 -10.20 1.85
N TYR A 478 -4.98 -10.30 1.12
CA TYR A 478 -3.69 -10.53 1.73
C TYR A 478 -2.57 -9.88 0.90
N ALA A 479 -1.42 -9.67 1.54
CA ALA A 479 -0.23 -9.12 0.91
C ALA A 479 0.75 -10.23 0.53
N THR A 480 1.50 -10.04 -0.55
CA THR A 480 2.72 -10.81 -0.82
C THR A 480 3.91 -9.88 -1.03
N SER A 481 5.12 -10.42 -0.99
CA SER A 481 6.36 -9.72 -1.32
C SER A 481 6.67 -9.69 -2.83
N GLY A 482 5.66 -9.90 -3.69
CA GLY A 482 5.78 -9.89 -5.16
C GLY A 482 5.45 -11.22 -5.82
N ASN A 483 5.58 -12.34 -5.10
CA ASN A 483 5.20 -13.66 -5.57
C ASN A 483 3.67 -13.82 -5.62
N ARG A 484 3.21 -14.90 -6.29
CA ARG A 484 1.78 -15.25 -6.37
C ARG A 484 1.47 -16.49 -5.52
N ILE A 485 1.95 -16.52 -4.28
CA ILE A 485 1.51 -17.51 -3.29
C ILE A 485 -0.01 -17.43 -3.17
N ARG A 486 -0.69 -18.58 -3.27
CA ARG A 486 -2.13 -18.69 -3.03
C ARG A 486 -2.34 -19.03 -1.58
N LEU A 487 -3.14 -18.22 -0.86
CA LEU A 487 -3.37 -18.39 0.57
C LEU A 487 -4.86 -18.32 0.90
N ARG A 488 -5.37 -19.38 1.54
CA ARG A 488 -6.68 -19.40 2.21
C ARG A 488 -6.48 -19.45 3.71
N PHE A 489 -7.28 -18.68 4.45
CA PHE A 489 -7.26 -18.65 5.90
C PHE A 489 -8.67 -18.45 6.44
N PHE A 490 -9.13 -19.42 7.26
CA PHE A 490 -10.45 -19.44 7.87
C PHE A 490 -10.32 -19.72 9.37
N GLY A 491 -11.13 -19.04 10.19
CA GLY A 491 -11.22 -19.27 11.62
C GLY A 491 -12.63 -19.71 12.02
N GLY A 492 -12.74 -20.71 12.88
CA GLY A 492 -14.02 -21.20 13.34
C GLY A 492 -13.88 -22.03 14.61
N PHE A 493 -14.89 -22.82 14.90
CA PHE A 493 -14.89 -23.75 16.01
C PHE A 493 -15.15 -25.15 15.46
N ASP A 494 -14.48 -26.16 16.04
CA ASP A 494 -14.67 -27.56 15.62
C ASP A 494 -14.30 -27.81 14.13
N LEU A 495 -13.16 -27.27 13.65
CA LEU A 495 -12.68 -27.49 12.28
C LEU A 495 -11.77 -28.73 12.15
N ASP A 496 -11.41 -29.38 13.26
CA ASP A 496 -10.49 -30.53 13.28
C ASP A 496 -11.01 -31.76 12.51
N ASP A 497 -12.33 -31.85 12.28
CA ASP A 497 -12.96 -32.90 11.51
C ASP A 497 -13.07 -32.63 10.00
N LEU A 498 -12.57 -31.47 9.55
CA LEU A 498 -12.53 -31.14 8.12
C LEU A 498 -11.61 -32.10 7.36
N SER A 499 -12.15 -32.69 6.30
CA SER A 499 -11.35 -33.53 5.39
C SER A 499 -10.49 -32.60 4.49
N LEU A 500 -9.21 -32.41 4.83
CA LEU A 500 -8.31 -31.52 4.12
C LEU A 500 -8.11 -31.85 2.64
N ASN A 501 -8.41 -33.07 2.22
CA ASN A 501 -8.29 -33.54 0.82
C ASN A 501 -9.64 -33.63 0.10
N SER A 502 -10.72 -33.13 0.69
CA SER A 502 -12.05 -33.10 0.08
C SER A 502 -12.12 -32.02 -1.01
N GLU A 503 -12.73 -32.31 -2.15
CA GLU A 503 -13.05 -31.32 -3.19
C GLU A 503 -13.97 -30.20 -2.69
N GLY A 504 -14.81 -30.45 -1.68
CA GLY A 504 -15.69 -29.45 -1.06
C GLY A 504 -15.12 -28.72 0.13
N LEU A 505 -13.81 -28.82 0.41
CA LEU A 505 -13.17 -28.22 1.58
C LEU A 505 -13.48 -26.72 1.74
N ILE A 506 -13.37 -25.94 0.68
CA ILE A 506 -13.58 -24.48 0.73
C ILE A 506 -15.05 -24.15 0.98
N LYS A 507 -15.96 -24.89 0.32
CA LYS A 507 -17.40 -24.73 0.54
C LYS A 507 -17.79 -25.03 2.00
N GLU A 508 -17.23 -26.08 2.58
CA GLU A 508 -17.45 -26.39 4.00
C GLU A 508 -16.80 -25.36 4.92
N ALA A 509 -15.63 -24.81 4.57
CA ALA A 509 -14.98 -23.75 5.33
C ALA A 509 -15.85 -22.47 5.39
N TYR A 510 -16.40 -22.01 4.25
CA TYR A 510 -17.31 -20.85 4.24
C TYR A 510 -18.61 -21.07 5.03
N LYS A 511 -19.08 -22.32 5.18
CA LYS A 511 -20.29 -22.61 5.97
C LYS A 511 -20.01 -22.63 7.48
N ARG A 512 -18.82 -23.03 7.90
CA ARG A 512 -18.51 -23.38 9.30
C ARG A 512 -17.58 -22.37 9.96
N ALA A 513 -16.95 -21.51 9.18
CA ALA A 513 -15.89 -20.61 9.61
C ALA A 513 -16.02 -19.24 8.93
N VAL A 514 -15.32 -18.25 9.46
CA VAL A 514 -15.18 -16.93 8.87
C VAL A 514 -13.87 -16.84 8.10
N PRO A 515 -13.82 -16.18 6.92
CA PRO A 515 -12.58 -15.97 6.19
C PRO A 515 -11.70 -14.89 6.85
N MET A 516 -10.45 -14.77 6.37
CA MET A 516 -9.56 -13.65 6.73
C MET A 516 -10.26 -12.29 6.61
N GLY A 517 -9.89 -11.36 7.48
CA GLY A 517 -10.50 -10.02 7.56
C GLY A 517 -11.73 -9.91 8.47
N SER A 518 -12.28 -11.02 8.92
CA SER A 518 -13.54 -11.10 9.65
C SER A 518 -13.38 -11.11 11.17
N ASP A 519 -14.47 -10.84 11.86
CA ASP A 519 -14.61 -11.08 13.30
C ASP A 519 -15.11 -12.51 13.56
N LEU A 520 -14.47 -13.24 14.47
CA LEU A 520 -14.85 -14.55 14.98
C LEU A 520 -15.48 -14.35 16.37
N ILE A 521 -16.79 -14.33 16.42
CA ILE A 521 -17.53 -14.14 17.67
C ILE A 521 -17.46 -15.41 18.52
N ALA A 522 -17.13 -15.24 19.78
CA ALA A 522 -16.99 -16.34 20.76
C ALA A 522 -18.20 -17.30 20.75
N LYS A 523 -17.91 -18.57 20.79
CA LYS A 523 -18.89 -19.65 20.95
C LYS A 523 -18.55 -20.45 22.21
N GLU A 524 -19.15 -20.08 23.33
CA GLU A 524 -18.81 -20.66 24.64
C GLU A 524 -17.30 -20.50 24.94
N ASP A 525 -16.73 -21.34 25.78
CA ASP A 525 -15.28 -21.35 26.12
C ASP A 525 -14.44 -22.23 25.18
N LYS A 526 -14.90 -22.42 23.94
CA LYS A 526 -14.18 -23.26 22.96
C LYS A 526 -13.01 -22.52 22.34
N PRO A 527 -11.82 -23.15 22.25
CA PRO A 527 -10.71 -22.57 21.51
C PRO A 527 -11.03 -22.50 20.01
N PRO A 528 -10.62 -21.42 19.33
CA PRO A 528 -10.77 -21.32 17.90
C PRO A 528 -9.82 -22.26 17.17
N SER A 529 -10.30 -22.84 16.08
CA SER A 529 -9.52 -23.63 15.13
C SER A 529 -9.39 -22.87 13.81
N PHE A 530 -8.24 -22.99 13.19
CA PHE A 530 -7.93 -22.26 11.95
C PHE A 530 -7.52 -23.22 10.83
N LEU A 531 -8.23 -23.16 9.71
CA LEU A 531 -7.83 -23.81 8.47
C LEU A 531 -6.90 -22.87 7.69
N ILE A 532 -5.70 -23.37 7.37
CA ILE A 532 -4.72 -22.67 6.54
C ILE A 532 -4.37 -23.55 5.35
N TRP A 533 -4.43 -22.96 4.16
CA TRP A 533 -4.03 -23.63 2.92
C TRP A 533 -3.23 -22.68 2.05
N ALA A 534 -1.96 -23.02 1.83
CA ALA A 534 -1.07 -22.27 0.95
C ALA A 534 -0.53 -23.15 -0.18
N GLN A 535 -0.41 -22.55 -1.38
CA GLN A 535 0.24 -23.13 -2.55
C GLN A 535 1.31 -22.15 -3.05
N LYS A 536 2.48 -22.68 -3.42
CA LYS A 536 3.60 -21.86 -3.93
C LYS A 536 3.25 -21.18 -5.27
N ASP A 537 3.91 -20.08 -5.55
CA ASP A 537 4.06 -19.58 -6.93
C ASP A 537 4.95 -20.56 -7.72
N GLN A 538 4.55 -20.90 -8.93
CA GLN A 538 5.29 -21.87 -9.76
C GLN A 538 6.66 -21.31 -10.22
N ARG A 539 6.83 -19.99 -10.19
CA ARG A 539 8.04 -19.29 -10.67
C ARG A 539 9.06 -19.02 -9.57
N THR A 540 8.65 -19.17 -8.31
CA THR A 540 9.51 -18.91 -7.14
C THR A 540 9.91 -20.21 -6.43
N THR A 541 10.57 -20.10 -5.28
CA THR A 541 11.01 -21.24 -4.50
C THR A 541 9.82 -21.97 -3.85
N SER A 542 10.07 -23.15 -3.29
CA SER A 542 9.05 -23.92 -2.60
C SER A 542 8.75 -23.36 -1.22
N LEU A 543 7.55 -23.64 -0.71
CA LEU A 543 7.14 -23.24 0.63
C LEU A 543 7.98 -23.94 1.70
N GLN A 544 8.44 -23.20 2.70
CA GLN A 544 9.18 -23.69 3.82
C GLN A 544 8.28 -24.04 5.00
N ARG A 545 7.38 -23.10 5.38
CA ARG A 545 6.49 -23.26 6.52
C ARG A 545 5.28 -22.33 6.49
N LEU A 546 4.28 -22.69 7.29
CA LEU A 546 3.16 -21.83 7.64
C LEU A 546 3.27 -21.40 9.10
N GLN A 547 3.00 -20.15 9.36
CA GLN A 547 2.99 -19.56 10.69
C GLN A 547 1.65 -18.91 10.98
N ILE A 548 1.20 -18.99 12.24
CA ILE A 548 0.17 -18.11 12.81
C ILE A 548 0.86 -17.13 13.76
N ILE A 549 0.55 -15.87 13.57
CA ILE A 549 0.88 -14.80 14.50
C ILE A 549 -0.39 -14.47 15.28
N LYS A 550 -0.34 -14.70 16.59
CA LYS A 550 -1.39 -14.34 17.55
C LYS A 550 -0.98 -13.06 18.28
N GLY A 551 -1.90 -12.11 18.40
CA GLY A 551 -1.79 -11.03 19.35
C GLY A 551 -3.03 -11.00 20.25
N TRP A 552 -2.89 -10.63 21.52
CA TRP A 552 -4.01 -10.59 22.48
C TRP A 552 -3.81 -9.52 23.54
N THR A 553 -4.89 -9.19 24.25
CA THR A 553 -4.89 -8.28 25.40
C THR A 553 -5.07 -9.06 26.67
N ASP A 554 -4.16 -8.91 27.64
CA ASP A 554 -4.35 -9.44 29.00
C ASP A 554 -5.51 -8.68 29.67
N THR A 555 -6.53 -9.42 30.09
CA THR A 555 -7.72 -8.82 30.71
C THR A 555 -7.47 -8.23 32.10
N SER A 556 -6.34 -8.57 32.75
CA SER A 556 -6.01 -8.11 34.09
C SER A 556 -5.47 -6.67 34.13
N ASP A 557 -4.74 -6.25 33.10
CA ASP A 557 -4.04 -4.95 33.09
C ASP A 557 -4.09 -4.21 31.72
N GLY A 558 -4.67 -4.83 30.68
CA GLY A 558 -4.77 -4.25 29.35
C GLY A 558 -3.47 -4.29 28.54
N SER A 559 -2.43 -4.93 29.06
CA SER A 559 -1.19 -5.11 28.29
C SER A 559 -1.42 -5.99 27.07
N THR A 560 -0.70 -5.70 25.98
CA THR A 560 -0.85 -6.44 24.74
C THR A 560 0.38 -7.27 24.44
N HIS A 561 0.15 -8.48 23.98
CA HIS A 561 1.17 -9.50 23.75
C HIS A 561 1.12 -10.02 22.31
N GLU A 562 2.15 -10.74 21.89
CA GLU A 562 2.16 -11.48 20.63
C GLU A 562 2.93 -12.79 20.78
N LYS A 563 2.58 -13.79 19.97
CA LYS A 563 3.30 -15.05 19.87
C LYS A 563 3.20 -15.61 18.45
N ILE A 564 4.30 -16.20 17.99
CA ILE A 564 4.41 -16.83 16.69
C ILE A 564 4.40 -18.34 16.86
N TYR A 565 3.55 -19.02 16.08
CA TYR A 565 3.45 -20.47 16.04
C TYR A 565 3.73 -20.95 14.62
N ASP A 566 4.74 -21.80 14.40
CA ASP A 566 4.81 -22.60 13.21
C ASP A 566 3.72 -23.67 13.28
N VAL A 567 2.91 -23.81 12.24
CA VAL A 567 1.74 -24.71 12.24
C VAL A 567 1.82 -25.79 11.18
N ALA A 568 2.68 -25.63 10.17
CA ALA A 568 3.04 -26.66 9.20
C ALA A 568 4.47 -26.48 8.72
N CYS A 569 5.21 -27.57 8.55
CA CYS A 569 6.58 -27.61 8.07
C CYS A 569 6.65 -28.37 6.73
N SER A 570 7.52 -27.92 5.82
CA SER A 570 7.84 -28.68 4.60
C SER A 570 8.65 -29.95 4.89
N ASP A 571 8.91 -30.73 3.86
CA ASP A 571 9.83 -31.90 3.84
C ASP A 571 9.49 -32.96 4.91
N ASN A 572 8.19 -33.11 5.25
CA ASN A 572 7.69 -33.98 6.31
C ASN A 572 8.26 -33.70 7.72
N LEU A 573 8.87 -32.56 7.92
CA LEU A 573 9.32 -32.11 9.24
C LEU A 573 8.11 -31.87 10.16
N LYS A 574 8.36 -31.92 11.49
CA LYS A 574 7.32 -31.74 12.50
C LYS A 574 7.63 -30.48 13.31
N VAL A 575 6.59 -29.76 13.64
CA VAL A 575 6.66 -28.65 14.59
C VAL A 575 7.12 -29.19 15.94
N ASN A 576 8.14 -28.56 16.55
CA ASN A 576 8.55 -28.88 17.90
C ASN A 576 7.47 -28.38 18.89
N PRO A 577 6.87 -29.26 19.72
CA PRO A 577 5.75 -28.89 20.58
C PRO A 577 6.14 -27.97 21.75
N GLN A 578 7.43 -27.88 22.11
CA GLN A 578 7.92 -26.99 23.18
C GLN A 578 8.25 -25.58 22.67
N THR A 579 8.84 -25.49 21.48
CA THR A 579 9.26 -24.20 20.89
C THR A 579 8.24 -23.61 19.94
N HIS A 580 7.30 -24.44 19.47
CA HIS A 580 6.37 -24.09 18.38
C HIS A 580 7.09 -23.65 17.10
N ARG A 581 8.25 -24.26 16.78
CA ARG A 581 9.03 -23.97 15.58
C ARG A 581 9.28 -25.22 14.75
N CYS A 582 9.27 -25.05 13.43
CA CYS A 582 9.77 -26.05 12.50
C CYS A 582 11.31 -26.14 12.60
N PRO A 583 11.88 -27.33 12.47
CA PRO A 583 13.30 -27.44 12.20
C PRO A 583 13.70 -26.75 10.89
N ASP A 584 14.99 -26.42 10.77
CA ASP A 584 15.55 -25.99 9.49
C ASP A 584 15.46 -27.14 8.48
N ASN A 585 14.91 -26.89 7.29
CA ASN A 585 14.82 -27.89 6.23
C ASN A 585 16.11 -28.01 5.39
N GLY A 586 17.12 -27.17 5.68
CA GLY A 586 18.42 -27.20 5.02
C GLY A 586 18.44 -26.58 3.61
N ALA A 587 17.42 -25.83 3.23
CA ALA A 587 17.38 -25.13 1.95
C ALA A 587 18.51 -24.11 1.83
N LYS A 588 19.16 -24.06 0.65
CA LYS A 588 20.34 -23.22 0.39
C LYS A 588 20.23 -22.50 -0.95
N VAL A 589 20.91 -21.36 -1.02
CA VAL A 589 21.09 -20.54 -2.23
C VAL A 589 22.57 -20.53 -2.61
N ASN A 590 22.87 -20.72 -3.88
CA ASN A 590 24.19 -20.51 -4.45
C ASN A 590 24.30 -19.09 -5.00
N LEU A 591 25.01 -18.21 -4.33
CA LEU A 591 25.15 -16.80 -4.75
C LEU A 591 26.00 -16.60 -6.03
N THR A 592 26.57 -17.67 -6.61
CA THR A 592 27.35 -17.57 -7.85
C THR A 592 26.44 -17.53 -9.09
N ASP A 593 25.32 -18.25 -9.04
CA ASP A 593 24.37 -18.42 -10.15
C ASP A 593 22.91 -18.32 -9.74
N CYS A 594 22.66 -18.00 -8.47
CA CYS A 594 21.33 -17.94 -7.85
C CYS A 594 20.51 -19.24 -7.94
N SER A 595 21.16 -20.38 -8.13
CA SER A 595 20.50 -21.68 -8.04
C SER A 595 20.07 -21.98 -6.59
N VAL A 596 18.93 -22.66 -6.44
CA VAL A 596 18.33 -22.98 -5.14
C VAL A 596 18.22 -24.50 -4.97
N SER A 597 18.23 -24.97 -3.72
CA SER A 597 18.01 -26.40 -3.43
C SER A 597 16.58 -26.82 -3.76
N ASN A 598 16.44 -28.05 -4.21
CA ASN A 598 15.12 -28.65 -4.49
C ASN A 598 14.50 -29.25 -3.22
N LEU A 599 14.28 -28.37 -2.20
CA LEU A 599 13.62 -28.69 -0.93
C LEU A 599 12.35 -27.88 -0.80
N GLY A 600 11.51 -28.20 0.18
CA GLY A 600 10.27 -27.49 0.45
C GLY A 600 9.03 -28.17 -0.15
N ALA A 601 7.89 -27.56 0.04
CA ALA A 601 6.59 -28.08 -0.38
C ALA A 601 5.97 -27.19 -1.50
N THR A 602 5.24 -27.84 -2.41
CA THR A 602 4.41 -27.13 -3.40
C THR A 602 3.10 -26.66 -2.77
N GLU A 603 2.66 -27.34 -1.72
CA GLU A 603 1.44 -27.06 -0.97
C GLU A 603 1.67 -27.39 0.50
N LEU A 604 1.17 -26.52 1.39
CA LEU A 604 1.06 -26.77 2.81
C LEU A 604 -0.39 -26.51 3.25
N LYS A 605 -0.95 -27.44 4.02
CA LYS A 605 -2.35 -27.39 4.47
C LYS A 605 -2.47 -27.97 5.87
N THR A 606 -3.19 -27.28 6.75
CA THR A 606 -3.38 -27.73 8.13
C THR A 606 -4.64 -27.12 8.75
N VAL A 607 -5.16 -27.79 9.77
CA VAL A 607 -6.02 -27.16 10.78
C VAL A 607 -5.19 -27.06 12.05
N TRP A 608 -5.20 -25.91 12.69
CA TRP A 608 -4.49 -25.62 13.93
C TRP A 608 -5.46 -25.00 14.94
N THR A 609 -5.46 -25.52 16.17
CA THR A 609 -6.25 -25.00 17.29
C THR A 609 -5.34 -24.32 18.28
N ASP A 610 -5.72 -23.15 18.78
CA ASP A 610 -4.89 -22.36 19.70
C ASP A 610 -4.69 -23.11 21.04
N PRO A 611 -3.45 -23.54 21.34
CA PRO A 611 -3.17 -24.31 22.55
C PRO A 611 -3.11 -23.43 23.82
N GLU A 612 -3.05 -22.12 23.66
CA GLU A 612 -2.93 -21.14 24.75
C GLU A 612 -4.08 -20.13 24.69
N PHE A 613 -5.26 -20.64 24.35
CA PHE A 613 -6.46 -19.82 24.24
C PHE A 613 -7.03 -19.44 25.59
N ASN A 614 -7.47 -18.18 25.70
CA ASN A 614 -8.26 -17.68 26.81
C ASN A 614 -9.54 -17.01 26.25
N SER A 615 -10.70 -17.55 26.57
CA SER A 615 -11.98 -17.10 26.03
C SER A 615 -12.40 -15.69 26.42
N LYS A 616 -11.71 -15.07 27.38
CA LYS A 616 -11.98 -13.71 27.87
C LYS A 616 -11.13 -12.63 27.20
N GLU A 617 -10.12 -13.03 26.43
CA GLU A 617 -9.17 -12.11 25.80
C GLU A 617 -9.59 -11.78 24.37
N ASP A 618 -9.66 -10.50 24.05
CA ASP A 618 -9.68 -10.08 22.65
C ASP A 618 -8.35 -10.46 21.99
N ALA A 619 -8.42 -11.04 20.79
CA ALA A 619 -7.23 -11.48 20.09
C ALA A 619 -7.36 -11.30 18.57
N PHE A 620 -6.23 -11.19 17.89
CA PHE A 620 -6.15 -11.34 16.43
C PHE A 620 -5.24 -12.51 16.08
N TYR A 621 -5.53 -13.10 14.92
CA TYR A 621 -4.73 -14.16 14.32
C TYR A 621 -4.54 -13.85 12.85
N TYR A 622 -3.29 -13.90 12.36
CA TYR A 622 -3.03 -13.85 10.93
C TYR A 622 -1.95 -14.83 10.52
N VAL A 623 -1.94 -15.21 9.26
CA VAL A 623 -1.00 -16.17 8.69
C VAL A 623 0.17 -15.44 8.05
N ARG A 624 1.37 -15.97 8.28
CA ARG A 624 2.55 -15.69 7.45
C ARG A 624 3.00 -17.00 6.77
N VAL A 625 3.10 -16.96 5.45
CA VAL A 625 3.65 -18.04 4.63
C VAL A 625 5.08 -17.69 4.28
N LEU A 626 6.03 -18.59 4.49
CA LEU A 626 7.43 -18.40 4.11
C LEU A 626 7.82 -19.39 3.00
N GLU A 627 8.43 -18.88 1.93
CA GLU A 627 9.16 -19.67 0.95
C GLU A 627 10.56 -20.03 1.46
N ASN A 628 11.23 -20.93 0.79
CA ASN A 628 12.66 -21.17 0.99
C ASN A 628 13.49 -19.96 0.55
N PRO A 629 14.71 -19.79 1.08
CA PRO A 629 15.61 -18.72 0.66
C PRO A 629 15.86 -18.71 -0.84
N SER A 630 15.95 -17.53 -1.44
CA SER A 630 16.33 -17.25 -2.83
C SER A 630 17.32 -16.09 -2.90
N CYS A 631 17.92 -15.84 -4.09
CA CYS A 631 18.67 -14.62 -4.31
C CYS A 631 17.75 -13.39 -4.27
N ARG A 632 18.17 -12.41 -3.47
CA ARG A 632 17.61 -11.07 -3.54
C ARG A 632 18.08 -10.36 -4.84
N TRP A 633 17.32 -9.42 -5.37
CA TRP A 633 17.66 -8.65 -6.58
C TRP A 633 19.07 -8.02 -6.51
N THR A 634 19.57 -7.69 -5.33
CA THR A 634 20.95 -7.20 -5.12
C THR A 634 22.03 -8.23 -5.49
N ALA A 635 21.74 -9.51 -5.28
CA ALA A 635 22.61 -10.59 -5.78
C ALA A 635 22.46 -10.78 -7.29
N TRP A 636 21.22 -10.71 -7.82
CA TRP A 636 20.97 -10.79 -9.25
C TRP A 636 21.64 -9.67 -10.05
N ASP A 637 21.69 -8.44 -9.50
CA ASP A 637 22.45 -7.35 -10.11
C ASP A 637 23.92 -7.74 -10.35
N ALA A 638 24.53 -8.41 -9.37
CA ALA A 638 25.92 -8.85 -9.49
C ALA A 638 26.08 -10.01 -10.47
N VAL A 639 25.21 -11.02 -10.39
CA VAL A 639 25.22 -12.20 -11.28
C VAL A 639 25.03 -11.78 -12.73
N ASN A 640 24.00 -10.98 -13.01
CA ASN A 640 23.66 -10.53 -14.36
C ASN A 640 24.73 -9.64 -15.00
N ASN A 641 25.55 -8.97 -14.20
CA ASN A 641 26.64 -8.11 -14.68
C ASN A 641 28.03 -8.74 -14.58
N GLY A 642 28.14 -10.00 -14.14
CA GLY A 642 29.41 -10.68 -13.96
C GLY A 642 30.38 -10.00 -12.97
N ARG A 643 29.80 -9.29 -11.97
CA ARG A 643 30.56 -8.56 -10.93
C ARG A 643 30.35 -9.20 -9.56
N LYS A 644 31.25 -8.90 -8.61
CA LYS A 644 31.07 -9.36 -7.23
C LYS A 644 29.96 -8.58 -6.54
N PRO A 645 29.07 -9.26 -5.79
CA PRO A 645 28.06 -8.57 -5.03
C PRO A 645 28.68 -7.78 -3.87
N ARG A 646 28.04 -6.71 -3.49
CA ARG A 646 28.43 -5.88 -2.34
C ARG A 646 28.10 -6.63 -1.03
N ALA A 647 29.14 -7.01 -0.28
CA ALA A 647 29.03 -7.95 0.85
C ALA A 647 28.25 -7.40 2.08
N ASP A 648 28.10 -6.08 2.19
CA ASP A 648 27.35 -5.44 3.27
C ASP A 648 25.84 -5.24 2.97
N LEU A 649 25.36 -5.80 1.85
CA LEU A 649 23.94 -5.83 1.49
C LEU A 649 23.34 -7.21 1.76
N ASN A 650 22.03 -7.23 1.97
CA ASN A 650 21.28 -8.48 1.95
C ASN A 650 21.29 -9.05 0.53
N LEU A 651 21.81 -10.26 0.38
CA LEU A 651 21.93 -10.98 -0.90
C LEU A 651 20.92 -12.10 -1.03
N ILE A 652 20.27 -12.46 0.07
CA ILE A 652 19.28 -13.55 0.16
C ILE A 652 18.00 -12.96 0.72
N THR A 653 16.88 -13.36 0.14
CA THR A 653 15.53 -13.07 0.63
C THR A 653 14.77 -14.35 0.90
N GLN A 654 13.70 -14.27 1.71
CA GLN A 654 12.66 -15.30 1.86
C GLN A 654 11.31 -14.67 1.57
N ASP A 655 10.87 -14.83 0.35
CA ASP A 655 9.58 -14.33 -0.09
C ASP A 655 8.46 -14.91 0.73
N ARG A 656 7.39 -14.12 0.90
CA ARG A 656 6.33 -14.41 1.84
C ARG A 656 4.98 -13.83 1.47
N ALA A 657 3.96 -14.30 2.17
CA ALA A 657 2.62 -13.72 2.15
C ALA A 657 2.11 -13.50 3.58
N TRP A 658 1.26 -12.48 3.77
CA TRP A 658 0.62 -12.15 5.05
C TRP A 658 -0.88 -12.00 4.85
N SER A 659 -1.71 -12.80 5.55
CA SER A 659 -3.16 -12.64 5.49
C SER A 659 -3.65 -11.43 6.26
N SER A 660 -4.81 -10.90 5.88
CA SER A 660 -5.61 -10.09 6.79
C SER A 660 -5.96 -10.88 8.06
N PRO A 661 -6.04 -10.24 9.24
CA PRO A 661 -6.29 -10.94 10.49
C PRO A 661 -7.75 -11.40 10.63
N ILE A 662 -7.95 -12.49 11.36
CA ILE A 662 -9.23 -12.86 11.97
C ILE A 662 -9.19 -12.38 13.42
N TRP A 663 -10.24 -11.66 13.85
CA TRP A 663 -10.37 -11.08 15.16
C TRP A 663 -11.28 -11.92 16.04
N TYR A 664 -10.75 -12.51 17.09
CA TYR A 664 -11.58 -13.17 18.09
C TYR A 664 -12.19 -12.13 19.04
N VAL A 665 -13.50 -12.16 19.19
CA VAL A 665 -14.29 -11.24 20.03
C VAL A 665 -14.99 -12.04 21.13
N PRO A 666 -14.62 -11.84 22.41
CA PRO A 666 -15.27 -12.51 23.55
C PRO A 666 -16.76 -12.18 23.65
N SER A 667 -17.58 -13.13 24.14
CA SER A 667 -19.03 -12.93 24.30
C SER A 667 -19.42 -11.83 25.29
N SER A 668 -18.52 -11.49 26.23
CA SER A 668 -18.72 -10.39 27.19
C SER A 668 -18.57 -8.99 26.57
N THR A 669 -17.91 -8.88 25.41
CA THR A 669 -17.74 -7.63 24.65
C THR A 669 -18.77 -7.47 23.54
N SER A 670 -19.56 -8.50 23.24
CA SER A 670 -20.65 -8.44 22.27
C SER A 670 -21.87 -7.70 22.88
N THR A 671 -21.72 -6.42 23.18
CA THR A 671 -22.89 -5.52 23.24
C THR A 671 -23.37 -5.33 21.79
N ALA A 672 -24.65 -5.57 21.58
CA ALA A 672 -25.32 -5.81 20.31
C ALA A 672 -25.35 -4.62 19.30
N ASP A 673 -24.30 -3.81 19.20
CA ASP A 673 -24.26 -2.58 18.40
C ASP A 673 -23.24 -2.60 17.25
N TRP A 674 -22.61 -3.75 16.97
CA TRP A 674 -21.65 -3.84 15.85
C TRP A 674 -22.04 -4.93 14.85
N ILE A 675 -23.18 -4.75 14.19
CA ILE A 675 -23.52 -5.48 12.95
C ILE A 675 -23.15 -4.56 11.77
N GLY A 676 -21.86 -4.38 11.57
CA GLY A 676 -21.31 -4.00 10.27
C GLY A 676 -21.24 -5.22 9.35
N ASN A 677 -22.22 -6.08 9.39
CA ASN A 677 -22.46 -7.06 8.35
C ASN A 677 -23.02 -6.28 7.16
N TYR A 678 -22.15 -5.99 6.19
CA TYR A 678 -22.62 -5.70 4.84
C TYR A 678 -23.44 -6.93 4.41
N ASP A 679 -24.75 -6.84 4.51
CA ASP A 679 -25.66 -7.81 3.93
C ASP A 679 -25.82 -7.47 2.44
N PRO A 680 -25.27 -8.27 1.53
CA PRO A 680 -25.46 -8.05 0.10
C PRO A 680 -26.94 -8.15 -0.34
N ALA A 681 -27.86 -8.57 0.55
CA ALA A 681 -29.29 -8.64 0.27
C ALA A 681 -30.01 -7.31 0.50
N GLU A 682 -29.48 -6.36 1.27
CA GLU A 682 -30.09 -5.03 1.46
C GLU A 682 -29.79 -4.04 0.32
N ASP A 683 -28.76 -4.25 -0.49
CA ASP A 683 -28.43 -3.41 -1.65
C ASP A 683 -29.25 -3.72 -2.90
N SER A 684 -30.19 -4.68 -2.83
CA SER A 684 -31.09 -5.02 -3.94
C SER A 684 -32.45 -4.31 -3.93
N SER A 685 -32.65 -3.33 -3.03
CA SER A 685 -33.97 -2.67 -2.86
C SER A 685 -33.95 -1.14 -3.02
N HIS A 686 -32.92 -0.56 -3.68
CA HIS A 686 -33.00 0.85 -4.12
C HIS A 686 -32.47 1.05 -5.51
#